data_04501cc42c13a9f85874c903651051df
#
_entry.id   04501cc42c13a9f85874c903651051df
#
_cell.length_a   1.000
_cell.length_b   1.000
_cell.length_c   1.000
_cell.angle_alpha   90.00
_cell.angle_beta   90.00
_cell.angle_gamma   90.00
#
_symmetry.space_group_name_H-M   'P 1'
#
loop_
_entity.id
_entity.type
_entity.pdbx_description
1 polymer ?
#
loop_
_entity_poly.entity_id
_entity_poly.type
_entity_poly.pdbx_seq_one_letter_code
_entity_poly.pdbx_strand_id
1 'polypeptide(L)'
;MGKIQFSSNDGSFTMKQPENYSDLYFPIAGEKGIKSSVTPDLGGDSKINQETFLLEPVSVENLHNNRGSRNFWCDVEGVGLWSATGASAEAEMVKFTPEQDDSQLQAGLMWHTVSRQSKKYQLSAKVTSFVPLEHNVELMHVEITNTAKQSCTLTPVAAIPIYGRSADNIRDHRHVTSLLHRIETQKNGVTVKPTMSFDERGHRKNYLTYFALGVSGQGKAPVAFYPTVEQFVGEGGTYTHPRALLEHKAGVEAGVQFEGKEAFGGICFEKITLQPEEKIDYLVIIGVTEQAKQLKEIVQAYDSTQKVEDALQAVQEYWQAKVNVNYHTGSAEFDNFLRWVSFQPMLRRIYGCSFLPHHDYGRGGRGWRDLWQDCLSLLIMDPSGVRQMILDNYGGVRIDGTNATIIGDKQGEFIADRNNITRVWMDHGVWPFMTTKLYIDQTGDIEILLEQVPYFKDKQCKRGTTTDSRWKDKYGMQQKTVSGEVYYGTILEHLLLQHLCAFYEVGEHNHILLRGADWNDALDMANKHGESVAFTCAYAGNLRQIAECLQILSEKTGIQSVELLEETRILLNGREELHNDVQEKKKLLENYLILCRHNISGKKVQVPIADIIEVLCRKSEWMMEHIRQSEWIQGENEEGWFNSYYDDHKKKVEGFFDSGVRMMLTGQVFAVMSHTAQKEQVASICRSADHYLYAKEVGGYRLNTNFHEQKFDLGRMFGFAYGEKENGAVFSHMTVMYANALYQRGFVREGYKALQTLADTALDFETSKIYPGIPEYFNAQGRGLYHYLTGAASWYMLTMVTEVFGVRGKVGDLLIQPKLVKEQFDEKGMASIKLLFADKELEVVYANPKNLDYGQYHIKKAVCDDTIELKCMQDCGLMDKKQLSELTGLTHRIYVELG
;
A
#
# COMPACT_ATOMS: atom_id res chain seq x y z
N MET A 1 13.28 -4.01 26.83
CA MET A 1 12.75 -2.71 26.39
C MET A 1 13.11 -2.54 24.92
N GLY A 2 12.13 -2.42 24.07
CA GLY A 2 12.34 -2.27 22.62
C GLY A 2 13.17 -1.04 22.30
N LYS A 3 13.90 -1.08 21.19
CA LYS A 3 14.73 0.06 20.74
C LYS A 3 13.89 1.24 20.23
N ILE A 4 12.65 0.98 19.83
CA ILE A 4 11.66 1.99 19.45
C ILE A 4 10.79 2.28 20.68
N GLN A 5 10.58 3.59 20.96
CA GLN A 5 9.72 4.05 22.06
C GLN A 5 8.74 5.07 21.51
N PHE A 6 7.45 4.83 21.65
CA PHE A 6 6.43 5.83 21.33
C PHE A 6 6.48 7.00 22.32
N SER A 7 6.44 8.21 21.78
CA SER A 7 6.59 9.45 22.58
C SER A 7 5.25 9.96 23.08
N SER A 8 4.16 9.66 22.38
CA SER A 8 2.78 10.12 22.64
C SER A 8 1.79 9.16 22.00
N ASN A 9 0.50 9.50 22.02
CA ASN A 9 -0.56 8.68 21.39
C ASN A 9 -0.85 9.09 19.94
N ASP A 10 0.07 9.79 19.29
CA ASP A 10 -0.04 10.27 17.91
C ASP A 10 0.77 9.44 16.90
N GLY A 11 1.35 8.33 17.35
CA GLY A 11 2.23 7.47 16.56
C GLY A 11 3.67 7.93 16.49
N SER A 12 4.04 9.09 17.06
CA SER A 12 5.44 9.54 17.07
C SER A 12 6.29 8.65 17.97
N PHE A 13 7.53 8.40 17.52
CA PHE A 13 8.45 7.50 18.20
C PHE A 13 9.87 8.02 18.19
N THR A 14 10.69 7.47 19.09
CA THR A 14 12.12 7.72 19.18
C THR A 14 12.93 6.43 19.09
N MET A 15 14.16 6.55 18.58
CA MET A 15 15.13 5.46 18.48
C MET A 15 16.55 5.98 18.65
N LYS A 16 17.37 5.30 19.43
CA LYS A 16 18.79 5.63 19.60
C LYS A 16 19.66 4.90 18.59
N GLN A 17 20.71 5.57 18.10
CA GLN A 17 21.69 5.01 17.15
C GLN A 17 21.05 4.30 15.95
N PRO A 18 20.09 4.93 15.24
CA PRO A 18 19.35 4.29 14.16
C PRO A 18 20.26 3.89 12.98
N GLU A 19 21.36 4.60 12.74
CA GLU A 19 22.36 4.30 11.70
C GLU A 19 23.12 2.99 11.90
N ASN A 20 23.04 2.38 13.09
CA ASN A 20 23.65 1.09 13.36
C ASN A 20 22.86 -0.11 12.82
N TYR A 21 21.74 0.15 12.17
CA TYR A 21 20.85 -0.86 11.57
C TYR A 21 20.77 -0.70 10.07
N SER A 22 20.79 -1.82 9.36
CA SER A 22 20.69 -1.84 7.91
C SER A 22 19.24 -1.68 7.46
N ASP A 23 19.07 -1.13 6.25
CA ASP A 23 17.81 -1.10 5.49
C ASP A 23 16.67 -0.32 6.14
N LEU A 24 16.99 0.54 7.12
CA LEU A 24 15.99 1.46 7.67
C LEU A 24 15.79 2.65 6.72
N TYR A 25 14.53 2.90 6.38
CA TYR A 25 14.11 4.04 5.56
C TYR A 25 12.75 4.56 6.01
N PHE A 26 12.54 5.86 5.83
CA PHE A 26 11.37 6.56 6.31
C PHE A 26 10.72 7.37 5.18
N PRO A 27 9.39 7.33 5.01
CA PRO A 27 8.69 8.05 3.95
C PRO A 27 8.40 9.49 4.37
N ILE A 28 8.73 10.45 3.51
CA ILE A 28 8.28 11.84 3.59
C ILE A 28 7.73 12.27 2.25
N ALA A 29 6.51 12.81 2.23
CA ALA A 29 5.84 13.19 0.99
C ALA A 29 4.79 14.26 1.21
N GLY A 30 4.43 14.94 0.12
CA GLY A 30 3.29 15.83 0.04
C GLY A 30 2.27 15.36 -1.01
N GLU A 31 1.04 15.78 -0.89
CA GLU A 31 -0.02 15.45 -1.85
C GLU A 31 0.16 16.16 -3.20
N LYS A 32 1.07 17.16 -3.30
CA LYS A 32 1.37 17.90 -4.53
C LYS A 32 2.37 17.20 -5.46
N GLY A 33 2.95 16.08 -5.03
CA GLY A 33 3.70 15.20 -5.93
C GLY A 33 5.08 14.77 -5.45
N ILE A 34 5.82 15.60 -4.69
CA ILE A 34 7.14 15.21 -4.19
C ILE A 34 7.02 14.11 -3.14
N LYS A 35 7.87 13.11 -3.26
CA LYS A 35 7.93 11.97 -2.36
C LYS A 35 9.36 11.47 -2.25
N SER A 36 9.77 11.23 -1.03
CA SER A 36 11.14 10.86 -0.68
C SER A 36 11.15 9.67 0.27
N SER A 37 12.23 8.94 0.24
CA SER A 37 12.63 8.03 1.31
C SER A 37 13.92 8.52 1.93
N VAL A 38 14.02 8.51 3.24
CA VAL A 38 15.21 8.94 3.97
C VAL A 38 15.71 7.85 4.89
N THR A 39 17.04 7.66 4.90
CA THR A 39 17.73 6.78 5.86
C THR A 39 18.11 7.57 7.12
N PRO A 40 18.57 6.91 8.20
CA PRO A 40 19.01 7.60 9.42
C PRO A 40 20.13 8.63 9.22
N ASP A 41 20.97 8.43 8.21
CA ASP A 41 22.03 9.35 7.80
C ASP A 41 21.65 10.25 6.61
N LEU A 42 20.35 10.37 6.34
CA LEU A 42 19.72 11.14 5.27
C LEU A 42 20.08 10.72 3.83
N GLY A 43 20.54 9.48 3.65
CA GLY A 43 20.54 8.81 2.36
C GLY A 43 19.12 8.61 1.85
N GLY A 44 18.98 7.85 0.77
CA GLY A 44 17.70 7.59 0.12
C GLY A 44 17.48 8.45 -1.13
N ASP A 45 16.25 8.48 -1.62
CA ASP A 45 15.89 9.17 -2.87
C ASP A 45 14.91 10.31 -2.66
N SER A 46 14.64 11.06 -3.75
CA SER A 46 13.57 12.06 -3.83
C SER A 46 13.10 12.18 -5.28
N LYS A 47 11.78 12.18 -5.49
CA LYS A 47 11.17 12.13 -6.83
C LYS A 47 9.78 12.74 -6.87
N ILE A 48 9.31 13.02 -8.07
CA ILE A 48 7.89 13.26 -8.37
C ILE A 48 7.25 11.95 -8.90
N ASN A 49 7.89 11.34 -9.89
CA ASN A 49 7.49 10.08 -10.52
C ASN A 49 8.74 9.36 -11.09
N GLN A 50 8.56 8.28 -11.84
CA GLN A 50 9.64 7.49 -12.43
C GLN A 50 10.52 8.26 -13.44
N GLU A 51 9.99 9.32 -14.02
CA GLU A 51 10.67 10.14 -15.03
C GLU A 51 11.40 11.34 -14.41
N THR A 52 11.12 11.64 -13.13
CA THR A 52 11.54 12.89 -12.49
C THR A 52 12.08 12.62 -11.09
N PHE A 53 13.37 12.29 -11.01
CA PHE A 53 14.11 12.14 -9.76
C PHE A 53 14.96 13.37 -9.49
N LEU A 54 14.85 13.89 -8.29
CA LEU A 54 15.69 14.98 -7.76
C LEU A 54 17.01 14.44 -7.24
N LEU A 55 16.93 13.38 -6.44
CA LEU A 55 18.08 12.61 -5.96
C LEU A 55 18.11 11.25 -6.64
N GLU A 56 19.25 10.61 -6.63
CA GLU A 56 19.50 9.34 -7.31
C GLU A 56 18.52 8.25 -6.84
N PRO A 57 17.91 7.48 -7.74
CA PRO A 57 17.09 6.34 -7.38
C PRO A 57 17.86 5.33 -6.53
N VAL A 58 17.23 4.82 -5.48
CA VAL A 58 17.79 3.76 -4.62
C VAL A 58 16.81 2.61 -4.49
N SER A 59 17.32 1.41 -4.21
CA SER A 59 16.55 0.24 -3.81
C SER A 59 16.93 -0.19 -2.40
N VAL A 60 16.13 -1.07 -1.78
CA VAL A 60 16.44 -1.61 -0.44
C VAL A 60 17.83 -2.22 -0.42
N GLU A 61 18.20 -2.95 -1.46
CA GLU A 61 19.50 -3.64 -1.56
C GLU A 61 20.70 -2.67 -1.64
N ASN A 62 20.45 -1.43 -2.05
CA ASN A 62 21.49 -0.40 -2.22
C ASN A 62 21.48 0.68 -1.13
N LEU A 63 20.58 0.65 -0.18
CA LEU A 63 20.49 1.68 0.87
C LEU A 63 21.79 1.83 1.66
N HIS A 64 22.44 0.75 2.00
CA HIS A 64 23.72 0.75 2.73
C HIS A 64 24.90 1.29 1.92
N ASN A 65 24.81 1.35 0.60
CA ASN A 65 25.80 1.92 -0.30
C ASN A 65 25.45 3.33 -0.80
N ASN A 66 24.25 3.83 -0.50
CA ASN A 66 23.81 5.16 -0.90
C ASN A 66 24.40 6.23 0.04
N ARG A 67 25.55 6.79 -0.34
CA ARG A 67 26.27 7.81 0.42
C ARG A 67 26.19 9.20 -0.19
N GLY A 68 25.52 9.34 -1.31
CA GLY A 68 25.51 10.54 -2.13
C GLY A 68 24.21 11.35 -2.10
N SER A 69 23.40 11.23 -1.05
CA SER A 69 22.09 11.93 -1.04
C SER A 69 22.18 13.31 -0.40
N ARG A 70 21.79 13.43 0.86
CA ARG A 70 21.71 14.72 1.56
C ARG A 70 22.82 14.79 2.59
N ASN A 71 23.56 15.90 2.65
CA ASN A 71 24.53 16.10 3.71
C ASN A 71 24.60 17.57 4.12
N PHE A 72 25.10 17.80 5.32
CA PHE A 72 25.37 19.14 5.85
C PHE A 72 26.69 19.09 6.64
N TRP A 73 27.67 19.82 6.18
CA TRP A 73 29.03 19.84 6.71
C TRP A 73 29.24 21.08 7.57
N CYS A 74 29.99 20.91 8.66
CA CYS A 74 30.59 21.98 9.46
C CYS A 74 32.11 21.85 9.39
N ASP A 75 32.78 22.77 8.68
CA ASP A 75 34.23 22.89 8.71
C ASP A 75 34.62 23.72 9.95
N VAL A 76 35.04 23.00 11.01
CA VAL A 76 35.32 23.57 12.33
C VAL A 76 36.78 23.97 12.41
N GLU A 77 37.04 25.28 12.58
CA GLU A 77 38.38 25.85 12.56
C GLU A 77 39.28 25.19 13.63
N GLY A 78 40.44 24.69 13.21
CA GLY A 78 41.41 24.00 14.06
C GLY A 78 41.04 22.61 14.53
N VAL A 79 39.87 22.06 14.16
CA VAL A 79 39.41 20.72 14.53
C VAL A 79 39.25 19.82 13.31
N GLY A 80 38.56 20.31 12.25
CA GLY A 80 38.35 19.58 11.02
C GLY A 80 36.90 19.56 10.55
N LEU A 81 36.58 18.64 9.64
CA LEU A 81 35.32 18.59 8.92
C LEU A 81 34.35 17.57 9.56
N TRP A 82 33.21 18.04 10.04
CA TRP A 82 32.16 17.21 10.66
C TRP A 82 30.89 17.18 9.79
N SER A 83 30.29 16.01 9.66
CA SER A 83 28.97 15.84 9.02
C SER A 83 27.86 15.84 10.05
N ALA A 84 26.95 16.81 9.98
CA ALA A 84 25.78 16.91 10.85
C ALA A 84 24.78 15.75 10.62
N THR A 85 24.82 15.12 9.45
CA THR A 85 23.96 13.98 9.10
C THR A 85 24.61 12.62 9.43
N GLY A 86 25.90 12.60 9.71
CA GLY A 86 26.67 11.38 9.93
C GLY A 86 27.18 10.69 8.66
N ALA A 87 26.90 11.25 7.49
CA ALA A 87 27.34 10.71 6.20
C ALA A 87 28.78 11.16 5.86
N SER A 88 29.79 10.67 6.60
CA SER A 88 31.21 10.96 6.36
C SER A 88 32.08 9.73 6.52
N ALA A 89 33.24 9.74 5.85
CA ALA A 89 34.25 8.69 5.99
C ALA A 89 34.73 8.54 7.45
N GLU A 90 34.82 9.65 8.19
CA GLU A 90 35.19 9.62 9.61
C GLU A 90 34.10 8.94 10.46
N ALA A 91 32.83 9.32 10.27
CA ALA A 91 31.72 8.71 11.00
C ALA A 91 31.63 7.19 10.72
N GLU A 92 31.86 6.78 9.47
CA GLU A 92 31.90 5.37 9.08
C GLU A 92 33.03 4.61 9.79
N MET A 93 34.19 5.24 9.91
CA MET A 93 35.38 4.62 10.51
C MET A 93 35.21 4.37 12.02
N VAL A 94 34.51 5.25 12.72
CA VAL A 94 34.27 5.14 14.17
C VAL A 94 32.95 4.45 14.54
N LYS A 95 32.18 4.04 13.56
CA LYS A 95 30.92 3.35 13.76
C LYS A 95 31.11 2.08 14.60
N PHE A 96 30.20 1.83 15.52
CA PHE A 96 30.25 0.74 16.50
C PHE A 96 31.40 0.84 17.54
N THR A 97 32.09 1.98 17.64
CA THR A 97 33.10 2.23 18.65
C THR A 97 32.60 3.25 19.68
N PRO A 98 33.30 3.42 20.84
CA PRO A 98 32.94 4.46 21.81
C PRO A 98 33.10 5.91 21.30
N GLU A 99 33.88 6.10 20.23
CA GLU A 99 34.09 7.39 19.57
C GLU A 99 32.94 7.80 18.63
N GLN A 100 32.03 6.87 18.32
CA GLN A 100 30.84 7.18 17.51
C GLN A 100 30.03 8.32 18.17
N ASP A 101 29.55 9.26 17.34
CA ASP A 101 28.66 10.32 17.79
C ASP A 101 27.37 9.72 18.40
N ASP A 102 26.85 10.34 19.43
CA ASP A 102 25.55 9.98 19.99
C ASP A 102 24.43 10.49 19.06
N SER A 103 23.55 9.61 18.60
CA SER A 103 22.44 9.97 17.72
C SER A 103 21.08 9.47 18.21
N GLN A 104 20.04 10.22 17.90
CA GLN A 104 18.67 9.88 18.19
C GLN A 104 17.75 10.27 17.02
N LEU A 105 16.93 9.35 16.58
CA LEU A 105 15.82 9.58 15.70
C LEU A 105 14.57 9.95 16.51
N GLN A 106 13.81 10.93 16.03
CA GLN A 106 12.43 11.16 16.38
C GLN A 106 11.62 11.29 15.07
N ALA A 107 10.54 10.56 14.93
CA ALA A 107 9.72 10.60 13.73
C ALA A 107 8.24 10.46 14.05
N GLY A 108 7.40 10.97 13.17
CA GLY A 108 5.95 10.84 13.18
C GLY A 108 5.43 10.89 11.75
N LEU A 109 4.14 11.02 11.56
CA LEU A 109 3.53 10.94 10.23
C LEU A 109 4.09 12.03 9.29
N MET A 110 4.88 11.64 8.29
CA MET A 110 5.50 12.49 7.25
C MET A 110 6.56 13.49 7.73
N TRP A 111 7.14 13.31 8.90
CA TRP A 111 8.29 14.08 9.34
C TRP A 111 9.32 13.20 10.04
N HIS A 112 10.59 13.56 9.91
CA HIS A 112 11.73 12.77 10.35
C HIS A 112 12.82 13.71 10.87
N THR A 113 13.23 13.53 12.12
CA THR A 113 14.26 14.35 12.79
C THR A 113 15.37 13.44 13.30
N VAL A 114 16.60 13.71 12.94
CA VAL A 114 17.77 13.08 13.52
C VAL A 114 18.57 14.13 14.31
N SER A 115 18.80 13.86 15.58
CA SER A 115 19.70 14.63 16.44
C SER A 115 21.01 13.87 16.57
N ARG A 116 22.12 14.57 16.45
CA ARG A 116 23.49 14.03 16.56
C ARG A 116 24.35 14.92 17.41
N GLN A 117 25.13 14.30 18.32
CA GLN A 117 26.06 15.02 19.20
C GLN A 117 27.45 14.44 19.07
N SER A 118 28.41 15.27 18.70
CA SER A 118 29.82 14.89 18.57
C SER A 118 30.63 15.30 19.77
N LYS A 119 31.33 14.33 20.36
CA LYS A 119 32.29 14.56 21.47
C LYS A 119 33.55 15.23 20.96
N LYS A 120 34.00 14.86 19.74
CA LYS A 120 35.24 15.40 19.14
C LYS A 120 35.06 16.86 18.74
N TYR A 121 33.99 17.18 18.02
CA TYR A 121 33.76 18.53 17.52
C TYR A 121 33.05 19.43 18.52
N GLN A 122 32.52 18.87 19.61
CA GLN A 122 31.73 19.56 20.63
C GLN A 122 30.59 20.41 20.02
N LEU A 123 29.94 19.80 19.04
CA LEU A 123 28.76 20.33 18.37
C LEU A 123 27.60 19.34 18.49
N SER A 124 26.39 19.86 18.52
CA SER A 124 25.20 19.05 18.25
C SER A 124 24.47 19.59 17.01
N ALA A 125 23.86 18.68 16.26
CA ALA A 125 22.99 19.00 15.15
C ALA A 125 21.62 18.36 15.38
N LYS A 126 20.57 19.09 14.94
CA LYS A 126 19.23 18.56 14.81
C LYS A 126 18.78 18.82 13.37
N VAL A 127 18.50 17.75 12.63
CA VAL A 127 18.13 17.82 11.23
C VAL A 127 16.72 17.28 11.07
N THR A 128 15.78 18.15 10.69
CA THR A 128 14.37 17.82 10.48
C THR A 128 14.04 17.88 8.99
N SER A 129 13.52 16.78 8.46
CA SER A 129 13.13 16.65 7.06
C SER A 129 11.63 16.42 6.93
N PHE A 130 10.98 17.15 6.02
CA PHE A 130 9.55 17.03 5.74
C PHE A 130 9.19 17.71 4.41
N VAL A 131 7.97 17.48 3.93
CA VAL A 131 7.41 18.15 2.75
C VAL A 131 6.28 19.06 3.20
N PRO A 132 6.37 20.38 2.99
CA PRO A 132 5.34 21.33 3.41
C PRO A 132 4.08 21.21 2.55
N LEU A 133 2.93 21.64 3.09
CA LEU A 133 1.63 21.53 2.40
C LEU A 133 1.51 22.46 1.18
N GLU A 134 2.12 23.64 1.25
CA GLU A 134 1.91 24.70 0.27
C GLU A 134 2.75 24.55 -1.00
N HIS A 135 3.97 24.02 -0.89
CA HIS A 135 4.92 23.91 -2.00
C HIS A 135 5.37 22.48 -2.24
N ASN A 136 5.62 22.16 -3.51
CA ASN A 136 6.13 20.86 -3.93
C ASN A 136 7.66 20.79 -3.80
N VAL A 137 8.12 20.85 -2.58
CA VAL A 137 9.55 20.84 -2.21
C VAL A 137 9.77 19.97 -0.99
N GLU A 138 10.97 19.45 -0.82
CA GLU A 138 11.43 18.84 0.43
C GLU A 138 12.23 19.87 1.20
N LEU A 139 11.96 20.02 2.49
CA LEU A 139 12.67 20.90 3.41
C LEU A 139 13.57 20.08 4.33
N MET A 140 14.81 20.52 4.49
CA MET A 140 15.76 20.02 5.45
C MET A 140 16.19 21.17 6.35
N HIS A 141 15.63 21.23 7.56
CA HIS A 141 15.94 22.24 8.59
C HIS A 141 17.08 21.73 9.47
N VAL A 142 18.19 22.43 9.50
CA VAL A 142 19.41 22.07 10.21
C VAL A 142 19.68 23.09 11.31
N GLU A 143 19.61 22.65 12.57
CA GLU A 143 20.00 23.45 13.74
C GLU A 143 21.37 22.96 14.22
N ILE A 144 22.35 23.85 14.38
CA ILE A 144 23.69 23.55 14.91
C ILE A 144 23.86 24.29 16.24
N THR A 145 24.29 23.59 17.27
CA THR A 145 24.54 24.18 18.62
C THR A 145 25.98 23.92 19.03
N ASN A 146 26.65 24.93 19.54
CA ASN A 146 27.94 24.79 20.18
C ASN A 146 27.78 24.23 21.61
N THR A 147 28.20 23.00 21.84
CA THR A 147 28.14 22.35 23.17
C THR A 147 29.45 22.46 23.95
N ALA A 148 30.44 23.16 23.38
CA ALA A 148 31.71 23.46 24.05
C ALA A 148 31.54 24.54 25.10
N LYS A 149 32.51 24.63 26.04
CA LYS A 149 32.65 25.72 27.03
C LYS A 149 33.32 26.95 26.45
N GLN A 150 33.75 26.89 25.19
CA GLN A 150 34.47 27.99 24.51
C GLN A 150 33.74 28.30 23.18
N SER A 151 34.00 29.48 22.62
CA SER A 151 33.50 29.81 21.31
C SER A 151 34.06 28.90 20.24
N CYS A 152 33.23 28.54 19.26
CA CYS A 152 33.56 27.66 18.11
C CYS A 152 33.33 28.44 16.81
N THR A 153 34.33 28.48 15.94
CA THR A 153 34.20 29.05 14.61
C THR A 153 34.09 27.96 13.58
N LEU A 154 33.05 28.06 12.71
CA LEU A 154 32.80 27.05 11.67
C LEU A 154 32.30 27.67 10.37
N THR A 155 32.50 26.95 9.27
CA THR A 155 31.91 27.26 7.97
C THR A 155 30.91 26.17 7.61
N PRO A 156 29.59 26.50 7.54
CA PRO A 156 28.55 25.52 7.21
C PRO A 156 28.41 25.36 5.70
N VAL A 157 28.27 24.10 5.23
CA VAL A 157 28.11 23.78 3.82
C VAL A 157 27.04 22.68 3.62
N ALA A 158 25.92 23.02 2.96
CA ALA A 158 24.99 22.00 2.50
C ALA A 158 25.52 21.31 1.24
N ALA A 159 25.30 20.00 1.12
CA ALA A 159 25.83 19.17 0.06
C ALA A 159 24.76 18.22 -0.49
N ILE A 160 24.14 18.59 -1.60
CA ILE A 160 23.00 17.91 -2.20
C ILE A 160 23.33 17.51 -3.65
N PRO A 161 23.57 16.23 -3.96
CA PRO A 161 23.69 15.78 -5.36
C PRO A 161 22.37 16.01 -6.09
N ILE A 162 22.39 16.63 -7.27
CA ILE A 162 21.20 16.85 -8.08
C ILE A 162 21.21 15.86 -9.25
N TYR A 163 20.37 14.83 -9.18
CA TYR A 163 20.32 13.81 -10.22
C TYR A 163 19.63 14.30 -11.51
N GLY A 164 18.43 14.88 -11.41
CA GLY A 164 17.74 15.59 -12.48
C GLY A 164 17.38 14.75 -13.72
N ARG A 165 16.98 13.49 -13.57
CA ARG A 165 16.72 12.52 -14.65
C ARG A 165 15.66 11.50 -14.27
N SER A 166 15.35 10.58 -15.22
CA SER A 166 14.51 9.42 -14.97
C SER A 166 15.25 8.31 -14.19
N ALA A 167 14.48 7.40 -13.58
CA ALA A 167 15.03 6.22 -12.92
C ALA A 167 15.83 5.32 -13.87
N ASP A 168 15.43 5.22 -15.14
CA ASP A 168 16.09 4.39 -16.13
C ASP A 168 17.55 4.77 -16.34
N ASN A 169 17.87 6.07 -16.21
CA ASN A 169 19.22 6.58 -16.44
C ASN A 169 20.23 6.19 -15.36
N ILE A 170 19.84 5.56 -14.28
CA ILE A 170 20.81 5.01 -13.29
C ILE A 170 21.62 3.85 -13.89
N ARG A 171 21.00 3.04 -14.73
CA ARG A 171 21.58 1.86 -15.38
C ARG A 171 22.08 2.15 -16.78
N ASP A 172 21.34 3.00 -17.50
CA ASP A 172 21.57 3.25 -18.90
C ASP A 172 21.89 4.74 -19.16
N HIS A 173 22.93 5.00 -19.91
CA HIS A 173 23.32 6.31 -20.40
C HIS A 173 23.55 7.40 -19.32
N ARG A 174 23.92 7.02 -18.08
CA ARG A 174 24.11 7.99 -16.99
C ARG A 174 25.06 9.12 -17.37
N HIS A 175 26.22 8.81 -17.94
CA HIS A 175 27.17 9.82 -18.40
C HIS A 175 26.58 10.68 -19.51
N VAL A 176 25.95 10.07 -20.51
CA VAL A 176 25.37 10.78 -21.64
C VAL A 176 24.30 11.77 -21.21
N THR A 177 23.47 11.38 -20.23
CA THR A 177 22.39 12.25 -19.73
C THR A 177 22.89 13.40 -18.89
N SER A 178 24.07 13.32 -18.24
CA SER A 178 24.68 14.46 -17.58
C SER A 178 25.12 15.55 -18.55
N LEU A 179 25.46 15.20 -19.79
CA LEU A 179 25.83 16.15 -20.83
C LEU A 179 24.66 17.07 -21.24
N LEU A 180 23.43 16.70 -20.91
CA LEU A 180 22.22 17.48 -21.15
C LEU A 180 22.00 18.57 -20.13
N HIS A 181 22.67 18.53 -18.99
CA HIS A 181 22.49 19.49 -17.90
C HIS A 181 22.98 20.87 -18.26
N ARG A 182 22.18 21.88 -17.93
CA ARG A 182 22.49 23.30 -17.91
C ARG A 182 22.37 23.77 -16.48
N ILE A 183 23.53 24.05 -15.87
CA ILE A 183 23.65 24.32 -14.44
C ILE A 183 23.90 25.81 -14.26
N GLU A 184 23.22 26.42 -13.29
CA GLU A 184 23.40 27.85 -12.99
C GLU A 184 23.38 28.05 -11.48
N THR A 185 24.34 28.83 -10.96
CA THR A 185 24.33 29.27 -9.58
C THR A 185 23.42 30.48 -9.45
N GLN A 186 22.46 30.41 -8.54
CA GLN A 186 21.51 31.49 -8.21
C GLN A 186 21.89 32.14 -6.88
N LYS A 187 21.24 33.24 -6.52
CA LYS A 187 21.45 33.94 -5.26
C LYS A 187 21.39 33.00 -4.05
N ASN A 188 20.49 32.03 -4.07
CA ASN A 188 20.23 31.12 -2.94
C ASN A 188 20.65 29.66 -3.17
N GLY A 189 21.25 29.30 -4.30
CA GLY A 189 21.62 27.92 -4.54
C GLY A 189 21.94 27.58 -5.99
N VAL A 190 21.76 26.32 -6.35
CA VAL A 190 22.07 25.77 -7.67
C VAL A 190 20.80 25.27 -8.35
N THR A 191 20.66 25.60 -9.63
CA THR A 191 19.58 25.12 -10.50
C THR A 191 20.12 24.31 -11.67
N VAL A 192 19.35 23.34 -12.12
CA VAL A 192 19.68 22.47 -13.24
C VAL A 192 18.50 22.38 -14.19
N LYS A 193 18.73 22.66 -15.47
CA LYS A 193 17.75 22.53 -16.55
C LYS A 193 18.27 21.52 -17.57
N PRO A 194 17.84 20.26 -17.53
CA PRO A 194 18.16 19.32 -18.60
C PRO A 194 17.53 19.79 -19.92
N THR A 195 18.26 19.72 -21.01
CA THR A 195 17.74 20.15 -22.34
C THR A 195 16.69 19.20 -22.89
N MET A 196 16.78 17.90 -22.53
CA MET A 196 15.82 16.87 -22.89
C MET A 196 15.77 15.76 -21.83
N SER A 197 14.69 14.99 -21.83
CA SER A 197 14.59 13.70 -21.19
C SER A 197 15.03 12.63 -22.20
N PHE A 198 15.82 11.67 -21.73
CA PHE A 198 16.38 10.58 -22.50
C PHE A 198 16.13 9.29 -21.71
N ASP A 199 15.04 8.61 -22.02
CA ASP A 199 14.60 7.41 -21.32
C ASP A 199 14.01 6.38 -22.31
N GLU A 200 13.57 5.23 -21.82
CA GLU A 200 12.97 4.16 -22.66
C GLU A 200 11.73 4.60 -23.43
N ARG A 201 11.09 5.73 -23.07
CA ARG A 201 9.95 6.30 -23.79
C ARG A 201 10.36 7.18 -24.95
N GLY A 202 11.67 7.35 -25.15
CA GLY A 202 12.27 8.12 -26.22
C GLY A 202 12.78 9.49 -25.76
N HIS A 203 13.09 10.33 -26.73
CA HIS A 203 13.68 11.64 -26.52
C HIS A 203 12.60 12.72 -26.52
N ARG A 204 12.53 13.51 -25.44
CA ARG A 204 11.56 14.58 -25.28
C ARG A 204 12.24 15.83 -24.75
N LYS A 205 11.79 17.01 -25.20
CA LYS A 205 12.23 18.28 -24.61
C LYS A 205 11.87 18.34 -23.13
N ASN A 206 12.82 18.72 -22.29
CA ASN A 206 12.60 18.88 -20.85
C ASN A 206 12.35 20.36 -20.53
N TYR A 207 11.33 20.64 -19.73
CA TYR A 207 10.98 22.00 -19.30
C TYR A 207 11.19 22.22 -17.79
N LEU A 208 11.63 21.17 -17.06
CA LEU A 208 11.77 21.19 -15.63
C LEU A 208 13.06 21.88 -15.20
N THR A 209 12.99 22.59 -14.09
CA THR A 209 14.14 23.13 -13.36
C THR A 209 14.23 22.38 -12.04
N TYR A 210 15.30 21.60 -11.86
CA TYR A 210 15.66 20.98 -10.59
C TYR A 210 16.51 21.94 -9.79
N PHE A 211 16.39 21.92 -8.46
CA PHE A 211 17.13 22.87 -7.64
C PHE A 211 17.44 22.36 -6.24
N ALA A 212 18.56 22.85 -5.70
CA ALA A 212 18.87 22.86 -4.28
C ALA A 212 19.15 24.31 -3.87
N LEU A 213 18.38 24.82 -2.92
CA LEU A 213 18.49 26.19 -2.42
C LEU A 213 18.81 26.18 -0.94
N GLY A 214 19.46 27.25 -0.44
CA GLY A 214 19.78 27.41 0.97
C GLY A 214 19.53 28.84 1.46
N VAL A 215 19.17 28.92 2.73
CA VAL A 215 19.02 30.19 3.46
C VAL A 215 19.31 29.97 4.94
N SER A 216 19.91 30.96 5.62
CA SER A 216 20.02 30.88 7.08
C SER A 216 18.68 31.17 7.75
N GLY A 217 18.47 30.74 9.00
CA GLY A 217 17.28 31.04 9.80
C GLY A 217 17.00 32.53 10.00
N GLN A 218 18.00 33.41 9.68
CA GLN A 218 17.89 34.86 9.69
C GLN A 218 17.62 35.45 8.28
N GLY A 219 17.34 34.60 7.28
CA GLY A 219 17.05 35.03 5.91
C GLY A 219 18.27 35.40 5.06
N LYS A 220 19.51 35.17 5.55
CA LYS A 220 20.73 35.48 4.76
C LYS A 220 20.96 34.45 3.67
N ALA A 221 21.36 34.91 2.47
CA ALA A 221 21.75 34.06 1.37
C ALA A 221 23.13 33.43 1.61
N PRO A 222 23.44 32.26 0.97
CA PRO A 222 24.78 31.69 0.90
C PRO A 222 25.80 32.62 0.26
N VAL A 223 27.08 32.39 0.51
CA VAL A 223 28.18 33.23 0.02
C VAL A 223 28.94 32.63 -1.16
N ALA A 224 28.91 31.30 -1.33
CA ALA A 224 29.59 30.61 -2.43
C ALA A 224 28.92 29.26 -2.74
N PHE A 225 29.26 28.69 -3.93
CA PHE A 225 28.61 27.47 -4.43
C PHE A 225 29.63 26.50 -5.06
N TYR A 226 29.33 25.18 -4.96
CA TYR A 226 29.98 24.11 -5.69
C TYR A 226 28.93 23.44 -6.59
N PRO A 227 28.74 23.93 -7.84
CA PRO A 227 27.59 23.54 -8.66
C PRO A 227 27.76 22.20 -9.41
N THR A 228 28.94 21.58 -9.37
CA THR A 228 29.21 20.31 -10.03
C THR A 228 29.86 19.28 -9.08
N VAL A 229 29.60 18.00 -9.32
CA VAL A 229 30.23 16.90 -8.59
C VAL A 229 31.76 16.99 -8.68
N GLU A 230 32.29 17.30 -9.86
CA GLU A 230 33.73 17.45 -10.09
C GLU A 230 34.36 18.54 -9.20
N GLN A 231 33.69 19.68 -9.02
CA GLN A 231 34.18 20.77 -8.16
C GLN A 231 34.11 20.40 -6.67
N PHE A 232 33.03 19.74 -6.23
CA PHE A 232 32.85 19.40 -4.83
C PHE A 232 33.68 18.17 -4.40
N VAL A 233 33.53 17.06 -5.10
CA VAL A 233 34.18 15.80 -4.79
C VAL A 233 35.70 15.89 -5.09
N GLY A 234 36.06 16.44 -6.24
CA GLY A 234 37.44 16.56 -6.71
C GLY A 234 38.06 15.22 -7.13
N GLU A 235 39.22 15.30 -7.71
CA GLU A 235 39.94 14.10 -8.19
C GLU A 235 40.35 13.20 -7.01
N GLY A 236 39.90 11.94 -7.01
CA GLY A 236 40.15 10.95 -5.96
C GLY A 236 39.37 11.14 -4.66
N GLY A 237 38.49 12.15 -4.57
CA GLY A 237 37.56 12.33 -3.44
C GLY A 237 36.29 11.50 -3.56
N THR A 238 35.42 11.59 -2.57
CA THR A 238 34.08 10.95 -2.52
C THR A 238 33.07 11.93 -1.91
N TYR A 239 31.76 11.61 -1.97
CA TYR A 239 30.76 12.40 -1.29
C TYR A 239 30.94 12.43 0.23
N THR A 240 31.49 11.37 0.81
CA THR A 240 31.77 11.24 2.24
C THR A 240 33.16 11.74 2.64
N HIS A 241 34.01 12.11 1.64
CA HIS A 241 35.35 12.65 1.79
C HIS A 241 35.68 13.67 0.70
N PRO A 242 34.93 14.81 0.65
CA PRO A 242 35.02 15.78 -0.46
C PRO A 242 36.28 16.62 -0.38
N ARG A 243 37.10 16.58 -1.43
CA ARG A 243 38.38 17.34 -1.49
C ARG A 243 38.18 18.86 -1.46
N ALA A 244 37.04 19.36 -1.97
CA ALA A 244 36.78 20.80 -1.93
C ALA A 244 36.78 21.34 -0.50
N LEU A 245 36.18 20.64 0.45
CA LEU A 245 36.12 21.06 1.84
C LEU A 245 37.44 20.75 2.57
N LEU A 246 38.02 19.58 2.33
CA LEU A 246 39.27 19.19 2.96
C LEU A 246 40.47 20.06 2.57
N GLU A 247 40.48 20.56 1.34
CA GLU A 247 41.53 21.45 0.80
C GLU A 247 41.13 22.94 0.87
N HIS A 248 40.02 23.29 1.50
CA HIS A 248 39.45 24.64 1.61
C HIS A 248 39.39 25.37 0.26
N LYS A 249 39.00 24.66 -0.82
CA LYS A 249 38.85 25.25 -2.15
C LYS A 249 37.73 26.27 -2.16
N ALA A 250 37.98 27.43 -2.77
CA ALA A 250 36.96 28.45 -2.94
C ALA A 250 35.82 27.94 -3.85
N GLY A 251 34.58 28.17 -3.43
CA GLY A 251 33.41 28.00 -4.29
C GLY A 251 33.28 29.15 -5.29
N VAL A 252 32.36 29.01 -6.25
CA VAL A 252 32.04 30.05 -7.22
C VAL A 252 30.94 30.98 -6.71
N GLU A 253 30.85 32.21 -7.23
CA GLU A 253 29.81 33.19 -6.93
C GLU A 253 28.46 32.81 -7.60
N ALA A 254 27.40 33.56 -7.28
CA ALA A 254 26.12 33.48 -7.99
C ALA A 254 26.23 34.03 -9.40
N GLY A 255 25.45 33.44 -10.35
CA GLY A 255 25.41 33.86 -11.76
C GLY A 255 26.41 33.12 -12.68
N VAL A 256 27.15 32.14 -12.18
CA VAL A 256 28.04 31.30 -12.98
C VAL A 256 27.28 30.16 -13.61
N GLN A 257 27.60 29.80 -14.85
CA GLN A 257 26.97 28.75 -15.64
C GLN A 257 27.95 27.64 -16.00
N PHE A 258 27.45 26.39 -15.97
CA PHE A 258 28.16 25.19 -16.37
C PHE A 258 27.28 24.33 -17.26
N GLU A 259 27.87 23.65 -18.22
CA GLU A 259 27.17 22.78 -19.15
C GLU A 259 27.81 21.40 -19.22
N GLY A 260 26.97 20.39 -19.39
CA GLY A 260 27.44 19.03 -19.67
C GLY A 260 28.21 18.39 -18.50
N LYS A 261 27.84 18.69 -17.28
CA LYS A 261 28.45 18.14 -16.06
C LYS A 261 27.40 17.50 -15.15
N GLU A 262 27.83 16.57 -14.28
CA GLU A 262 27.01 16.10 -13.17
C GLU A 262 26.76 17.26 -12.20
N ALA A 263 25.49 17.53 -11.93
CA ALA A 263 25.09 18.65 -11.11
C ALA A 263 25.23 18.36 -9.60
N PHE A 264 25.54 19.41 -8.85
CA PHE A 264 25.65 19.35 -7.40
C PHE A 264 25.18 20.64 -6.74
N GLY A 265 24.39 20.54 -5.69
CA GLY A 265 23.96 21.65 -4.85
C GLY A 265 24.88 21.83 -3.64
N GLY A 266 26.14 22.14 -3.86
CA GLY A 266 27.06 22.56 -2.81
C GLY A 266 26.81 24.02 -2.46
N ILE A 267 26.37 24.30 -1.23
CA ILE A 267 25.90 25.64 -0.79
C ILE A 267 26.70 26.04 0.45
N CYS A 268 27.61 27.02 0.31
CA CYS A 268 28.47 27.49 1.38
C CYS A 268 27.86 28.74 2.03
N PHE A 269 27.61 28.68 3.34
CA PHE A 269 27.12 29.80 4.12
C PHE A 269 28.27 30.64 4.70
N GLU A 270 27.95 31.81 5.23
CA GLU A 270 28.89 32.69 5.88
C GLU A 270 29.55 32.00 7.09
N LYS A 271 30.87 32.13 7.22
CA LYS A 271 31.63 31.68 8.38
C LYS A 271 31.10 32.34 9.65
N ILE A 272 30.88 31.60 10.70
CA ILE A 272 30.27 32.07 11.94
C ILE A 272 31.04 31.61 13.18
N THR A 273 31.03 32.40 14.20
CA THR A 273 31.54 32.06 15.54
C THR A 273 30.37 31.94 16.50
N LEU A 274 30.15 30.76 17.05
CA LEU A 274 29.12 30.49 18.04
C LEU A 274 29.69 30.53 19.45
N GLN A 275 29.04 31.27 20.34
CA GLN A 275 29.35 31.22 21.78
C GLN A 275 28.90 29.87 22.39
N PRO A 276 29.34 29.52 23.62
CA PRO A 276 28.81 28.36 24.33
C PRO A 276 27.29 28.37 24.39
N GLU A 277 26.64 27.23 24.09
CA GLU A 277 25.18 27.02 24.05
C GLU A 277 24.44 27.86 22.97
N GLU A 278 25.17 28.65 22.16
CA GLU A 278 24.57 29.36 21.04
C GLU A 278 24.20 28.41 19.92
N LYS A 279 23.05 28.64 19.32
CA LYS A 279 22.55 27.88 18.17
C LYS A 279 22.33 28.76 16.93
N ILE A 280 22.50 28.14 15.78
CA ILE A 280 22.16 28.73 14.48
C ILE A 280 21.47 27.68 13.63
N ASP A 281 20.57 28.11 12.76
CA ASP A 281 19.85 27.25 11.88
C ASP A 281 19.95 27.64 10.41
N TYR A 282 19.85 26.63 9.56
CA TYR A 282 19.89 26.72 8.12
C TYR A 282 18.74 25.91 7.53
N LEU A 283 18.21 26.39 6.42
CA LEU A 283 17.23 25.68 5.66
C LEU A 283 17.81 25.29 4.29
N VAL A 284 17.69 24.03 3.93
CA VAL A 284 17.97 23.51 2.59
C VAL A 284 16.65 23.11 1.94
N ILE A 285 16.41 23.59 0.73
CA ILE A 285 15.17 23.37 -0.02
C ILE A 285 15.50 22.61 -1.29
N ILE A 286 14.92 21.41 -1.46
CA ILE A 286 15.15 20.57 -2.62
C ILE A 286 13.83 20.46 -3.39
N GLY A 287 13.86 20.67 -4.72
CA GLY A 287 12.64 20.64 -5.49
C GLY A 287 12.81 20.63 -7.00
N VAL A 288 11.67 20.61 -7.67
CA VAL A 288 11.54 20.73 -9.11
C VAL A 288 10.36 21.62 -9.46
N THR A 289 10.50 22.46 -10.47
CA THR A 289 9.45 23.35 -10.96
C THR A 289 9.54 23.55 -12.47
N GLU A 290 8.40 23.79 -13.12
CA GLU A 290 8.34 24.26 -14.51
C GLU A 290 8.59 25.76 -14.62
N GLN A 291 8.44 26.52 -13.54
CA GLN A 291 8.45 27.97 -13.50
C GLN A 291 9.57 28.50 -12.61
N ALA A 292 10.72 28.79 -13.18
CA ALA A 292 11.88 29.30 -12.44
C ALA A 292 11.60 30.57 -11.59
N LYS A 293 10.58 31.38 -11.94
CA LYS A 293 10.18 32.54 -11.15
C LYS A 293 9.66 32.17 -9.75
N GLN A 294 9.14 30.96 -9.55
CA GLN A 294 8.67 30.47 -8.24
C GLN A 294 9.80 30.26 -7.22
N LEU A 295 11.06 30.14 -7.66
CA LEU A 295 12.19 29.90 -6.76
C LEU A 295 12.33 31.02 -5.70
N LYS A 296 12.08 32.30 -6.09
CA LYS A 296 12.10 33.40 -5.14
C LYS A 296 10.96 33.32 -4.13
N GLU A 297 9.77 32.99 -4.57
CA GLU A 297 8.58 32.83 -3.73
C GLU A 297 8.78 31.68 -2.72
N ILE A 298 9.33 30.54 -3.17
CA ILE A 298 9.66 29.41 -2.33
C ILE A 298 10.66 29.80 -1.22
N VAL A 299 11.77 30.50 -1.59
CA VAL A 299 12.73 30.94 -0.59
C VAL A 299 12.07 31.89 0.44
N GLN A 300 11.25 32.84 -0.02
CA GLN A 300 10.56 33.81 0.86
C GLN A 300 9.52 33.14 1.77
N ALA A 301 8.95 32.04 1.36
CA ALA A 301 8.01 31.27 2.18
C ALA A 301 8.68 30.62 3.40
N TYR A 302 9.99 30.35 3.35
CA TYR A 302 10.73 29.62 4.38
C TYR A 302 12.03 30.29 4.82
N ASP A 303 12.15 31.64 4.73
CA ASP A 303 13.36 32.39 5.00
C ASP A 303 13.57 32.78 6.48
N SER A 304 12.84 32.13 7.40
CA SER A 304 13.03 32.28 8.83
C SER A 304 12.69 30.99 9.57
N THR A 305 13.32 30.79 10.71
CA THR A 305 13.06 29.65 11.62
C THR A 305 11.58 29.51 11.92
N GLN A 306 10.90 30.60 12.30
CA GLN A 306 9.47 30.54 12.64
C GLN A 306 8.59 30.03 11.49
N LYS A 307 8.83 30.48 10.26
CA LYS A 307 8.06 30.00 9.09
C LYS A 307 8.26 28.51 8.82
N VAL A 308 9.44 28.00 9.09
CA VAL A 308 9.74 26.54 8.94
C VAL A 308 9.06 25.75 10.04
N GLU A 309 9.09 26.22 11.29
CA GLU A 309 8.40 25.60 12.43
C GLU A 309 6.87 25.60 12.22
N ASP A 310 6.30 26.71 11.77
CA ASP A 310 4.87 26.82 11.44
C ASP A 310 4.49 25.83 10.32
N ALA A 311 5.33 25.69 9.29
CA ALA A 311 5.11 24.75 8.22
C ALA A 311 5.19 23.27 8.70
N LEU A 312 6.11 22.96 9.60
CA LEU A 312 6.22 21.63 10.20
C LEU A 312 4.99 21.31 11.04
N GLN A 313 4.56 22.24 11.88
CA GLN A 313 3.35 22.07 12.69
C GLN A 313 2.12 21.83 11.80
N ALA A 314 1.96 22.61 10.74
CA ALA A 314 0.87 22.43 9.78
C ALA A 314 0.89 21.03 9.15
N VAL A 315 2.07 20.49 8.80
CA VAL A 315 2.23 19.13 8.28
C VAL A 315 1.81 18.09 9.32
N GLN A 316 2.25 18.26 10.57
CA GLN A 316 1.90 17.35 11.67
C GLN A 316 0.37 17.31 11.90
N GLU A 317 -0.25 18.47 12.03
CA GLU A 317 -1.71 18.61 12.22
C GLU A 317 -2.48 18.01 11.04
N TYR A 318 -2.05 18.27 9.81
CA TYR A 318 -2.68 17.75 8.60
C TYR A 318 -2.69 16.22 8.54
N TRP A 319 -1.54 15.58 8.72
CA TRP A 319 -1.46 14.12 8.65
C TRP A 319 -2.12 13.43 9.84
N GLN A 320 -2.10 14.03 11.02
CA GLN A 320 -2.88 13.54 12.17
C GLN A 320 -4.39 13.58 11.90
N ALA A 321 -4.88 14.61 11.23
CA ALA A 321 -6.29 14.72 10.85
C ALA A 321 -6.67 13.77 9.70
N LYS A 322 -5.77 13.51 8.75
CA LYS A 322 -6.01 12.58 7.64
C LYS A 322 -6.12 11.13 8.09
N VAL A 323 -5.35 10.72 9.09
CA VAL A 323 -5.46 9.39 9.70
C VAL A 323 -6.53 9.46 10.79
N ASN A 324 -7.79 9.52 10.39
CA ASN A 324 -8.93 9.84 11.24
C ASN A 324 -9.54 8.63 11.97
N VAL A 325 -8.95 7.44 11.84
CA VAL A 325 -9.32 6.28 12.66
C VAL A 325 -8.41 6.22 13.88
N ASN A 326 -9.00 6.34 15.08
CA ASN A 326 -8.26 6.30 16.35
C ASN A 326 -8.79 5.15 17.19
N TYR A 327 -7.88 4.40 17.78
CA TYR A 327 -8.19 3.25 18.61
C TYR A 327 -7.80 3.51 20.05
N HIS A 328 -8.57 2.97 20.98
CA HIS A 328 -8.22 2.86 22.38
C HIS A 328 -8.48 1.44 22.83
N THR A 329 -7.40 0.73 23.11
CA THR A 329 -7.39 -0.63 23.65
C THR A 329 -6.72 -0.64 25.02
N GLY A 330 -6.52 -1.83 25.61
CA GLY A 330 -5.73 -1.98 26.84
C GLY A 330 -4.23 -1.72 26.67
N SER A 331 -3.75 -1.48 25.44
CA SER A 331 -2.32 -1.31 25.12
C SER A 331 -2.07 -0.05 24.30
N ALA A 332 -1.47 0.97 24.90
CA ALA A 332 -1.07 2.18 24.21
C ALA A 332 -0.02 1.92 23.10
N GLU A 333 0.82 0.90 23.25
CA GLU A 333 1.80 0.50 22.24
C GLU A 333 1.08 -0.06 20.99
N PHE A 334 0.06 -0.90 21.20
CA PHE A 334 -0.77 -1.43 20.13
C PHE A 334 -1.60 -0.33 19.46
N ASP A 335 -2.15 0.63 20.22
CA ASP A 335 -2.90 1.77 19.68
C ASP A 335 -2.01 2.63 18.75
N ASN A 336 -0.77 2.89 19.15
CA ASN A 336 0.22 3.60 18.32
C ASN A 336 0.64 2.79 17.09
N PHE A 337 0.78 1.46 17.20
CA PHE A 337 1.00 0.59 16.04
C PHE A 337 -0.17 0.69 15.05
N LEU A 338 -1.40 0.67 15.53
CA LEU A 338 -2.59 0.82 14.69
C LEU A 338 -2.68 2.19 14.00
N ARG A 339 -2.12 3.26 14.60
CA ARG A 339 -1.96 4.56 13.92
C ARG A 339 -1.11 4.42 12.65
N TRP A 340 0.03 3.72 12.74
CA TRP A 340 0.90 3.46 11.59
C TRP A 340 0.25 2.56 10.56
N VAL A 341 -0.42 1.50 10.98
CA VAL A 341 -1.19 0.62 10.09
C VAL A 341 -2.26 1.41 9.34
N SER A 342 -2.96 2.32 10.01
CA SER A 342 -3.99 3.19 9.39
C SER A 342 -3.38 4.26 8.48
N PHE A 343 -2.13 4.66 8.70
CA PHE A 343 -1.41 5.60 7.84
C PHE A 343 -0.89 4.96 6.55
N GLN A 344 -0.50 3.69 6.57
CA GLN A 344 0.09 3.00 5.41
C GLN A 344 -0.78 3.03 4.14
N PRO A 345 -2.12 2.91 4.18
CA PRO A 345 -2.96 3.10 3.00
C PRO A 345 -2.83 4.49 2.36
N MET A 346 -2.60 5.54 3.14
CA MET A 346 -2.33 6.89 2.62
C MET A 346 -0.98 6.94 1.90
N LEU A 347 0.03 6.25 2.43
CA LEU A 347 1.32 6.09 1.74
C LEU A 347 1.15 5.37 0.40
N ARG A 348 0.35 4.30 0.34
CA ARG A 348 0.05 3.60 -0.91
C ARG A 348 -0.62 4.51 -1.93
N ARG A 349 -1.54 5.36 -1.51
CA ARG A 349 -2.17 6.37 -2.39
C ARG A 349 -1.14 7.32 -3.00
N ILE A 350 -0.14 7.76 -2.23
CA ILE A 350 0.88 8.72 -2.67
C ILE A 350 1.99 8.05 -3.48
N TYR A 351 2.58 6.98 -2.96
CA TYR A 351 3.75 6.31 -3.56
C TYR A 351 3.37 5.27 -4.62
N GLY A 352 2.14 4.77 -4.62
CA GLY A 352 1.68 3.67 -5.45
C GLY A 352 1.86 2.32 -4.78
N CYS A 353 1.66 1.25 -5.57
CA CYS A 353 1.73 -0.13 -5.09
C CYS A 353 3.14 -0.72 -5.23
N SER A 354 4.13 0.10 -5.46
CA SER A 354 5.53 -0.30 -5.62
C SER A 354 6.24 -0.38 -4.28
N PHE A 355 7.44 -0.93 -4.31
CA PHE A 355 8.30 -0.96 -3.15
C PHE A 355 8.84 0.43 -2.80
N LEU A 356 9.05 0.68 -1.53
CA LEU A 356 9.75 1.83 -1.02
C LEU A 356 11.07 1.36 -0.39
N PRO A 357 12.22 1.99 -0.60
CA PRO A 357 12.49 3.05 -1.58
C PRO A 357 12.33 2.55 -3.02
N HIS A 358 12.25 3.48 -3.96
CA HIS A 358 11.91 3.14 -5.33
C HIS A 358 12.77 2.06 -5.92
N HIS A 359 12.12 1.25 -6.70
CA HIS A 359 12.70 0.28 -7.59
C HIS A 359 11.89 0.28 -8.90
N ASP A 360 12.38 -0.35 -9.96
CA ASP A 360 11.81 -0.37 -11.33
C ASP A 360 10.31 -0.70 -11.49
N TYR A 361 9.60 -0.90 -10.42
CA TYR A 361 8.20 -1.24 -10.42
C TYR A 361 7.31 0.00 -10.57
N GLY A 362 6.33 -0.05 -11.46
CA GLY A 362 5.29 0.96 -11.55
C GLY A 362 5.59 2.13 -12.48
N ARG A 363 5.94 1.84 -13.70
CA ARG A 363 6.07 2.82 -14.78
C ARG A 363 4.72 3.39 -15.19
N GLY A 364 4.15 4.20 -14.32
CA GLY A 364 2.82 4.78 -14.48
C GLY A 364 1.70 3.77 -14.21
N GLY A 365 0.78 4.15 -13.32
CA GLY A 365 -0.37 3.35 -12.96
C GLY A 365 -0.15 2.38 -11.82
N ARG A 366 -1.24 1.73 -11.44
CA ARG A 366 -1.34 0.83 -10.29
C ARG A 366 -1.81 -0.54 -10.72
N GLY A 367 -1.37 -1.58 -10.02
CA GLY A 367 -1.90 -2.92 -10.20
C GLY A 367 -3.43 -2.95 -10.00
N TRP A 368 -4.12 -3.69 -10.84
CA TRP A 368 -5.59 -3.84 -10.78
C TRP A 368 -6.06 -4.30 -9.40
N ARG A 369 -5.52 -5.40 -8.93
CA ARG A 369 -5.80 -5.99 -7.61
C ARG A 369 -5.57 -5.00 -6.49
N ASP A 370 -4.45 -4.30 -6.55
CA ASP A 370 -3.99 -3.39 -5.50
C ASP A 370 -4.94 -2.21 -5.32
N LEU A 371 -5.33 -1.55 -6.42
CA LEU A 371 -6.18 -0.37 -6.34
C LEU A 371 -7.57 -0.67 -5.77
N TRP A 372 -8.19 -1.80 -6.16
CA TRP A 372 -9.47 -2.21 -5.60
C TRP A 372 -9.38 -2.45 -4.09
N GLN A 373 -8.31 -3.09 -3.61
CA GLN A 373 -8.12 -3.34 -2.18
C GLN A 373 -7.71 -2.08 -1.40
N ASP A 374 -6.99 -1.15 -2.02
CA ASP A 374 -6.70 0.15 -1.41
C ASP A 374 -7.99 0.95 -1.15
N CYS A 375 -9.00 0.83 -1.99
CA CYS A 375 -10.32 1.45 -1.78
C CYS A 375 -11.03 0.95 -0.50
N LEU A 376 -10.71 -0.25 0.01
CA LEU A 376 -11.31 -0.75 1.26
C LEU A 376 -11.01 0.17 2.45
N SER A 377 -9.78 0.66 2.54
CA SER A 377 -9.39 1.60 3.59
C SER A 377 -9.87 3.02 3.32
N LEU A 378 -9.89 3.47 2.06
CA LEU A 378 -10.38 4.79 1.69
C LEU A 378 -11.87 4.95 2.02
N LEU A 379 -12.68 3.91 1.82
CA LEU A 379 -14.10 3.91 2.19
C LEU A 379 -14.34 4.17 3.69
N ILE A 380 -13.36 3.89 4.54
CA ILE A 380 -13.42 4.13 5.99
C ILE A 380 -12.88 5.51 6.33
N MET A 381 -11.73 5.92 5.74
CA MET A 381 -11.01 7.13 6.16
C MET A 381 -11.27 8.35 5.29
N ASP A 382 -11.38 8.18 3.97
CA ASP A 382 -11.56 9.26 3.00
C ASP A 382 -12.43 8.78 1.83
N PRO A 383 -13.75 8.60 2.04
CA PRO A 383 -14.66 8.07 1.02
C PRO A 383 -14.90 9.03 -0.15
N SER A 384 -14.39 10.28 -0.04
CA SER A 384 -14.55 11.29 -1.09
C SER A 384 -13.94 10.80 -2.41
N GLY A 385 -14.75 10.81 -3.48
CA GLY A 385 -14.33 10.38 -4.82
C GLY A 385 -14.28 8.86 -5.05
N VAL A 386 -14.45 8.02 -4.03
CA VAL A 386 -14.38 6.55 -4.19
C VAL A 386 -15.50 6.05 -5.11
N ARG A 387 -16.71 6.63 -5.05
CA ARG A 387 -17.80 6.29 -6.00
C ARG A 387 -17.36 6.47 -7.45
N GLN A 388 -16.77 7.61 -7.77
CA GLN A 388 -16.31 7.89 -9.14
C GLN A 388 -15.16 6.97 -9.53
N MET A 389 -14.25 6.68 -8.61
CA MET A 389 -13.15 5.73 -8.83
C MET A 389 -13.66 4.32 -9.14
N ILE A 390 -14.70 3.85 -8.46
CA ILE A 390 -15.35 2.56 -8.74
C ILE A 390 -15.90 2.57 -10.18
N LEU A 391 -16.68 3.61 -10.56
CA LEU A 391 -17.24 3.72 -11.91
C LEU A 391 -16.14 3.71 -12.99
N ASP A 392 -15.11 4.54 -12.81
CA ASP A 392 -14.02 4.65 -13.77
C ASP A 392 -13.26 3.34 -13.94
N ASN A 393 -12.99 2.64 -12.83
CA ASN A 393 -12.19 1.42 -12.83
C ASN A 393 -12.92 0.23 -13.46
N TYR A 394 -14.25 0.15 -13.36
CA TYR A 394 -15.01 -0.86 -14.12
C TYR A 394 -14.81 -0.74 -15.64
N GLY A 395 -14.53 0.47 -16.15
CA GLY A 395 -14.14 0.67 -17.54
C GLY A 395 -12.92 -0.12 -18.01
N GLY A 396 -12.13 -0.70 -17.09
CA GLY A 396 -11.02 -1.59 -17.37
C GLY A 396 -11.37 -3.06 -17.55
N VAL A 397 -12.63 -3.46 -17.32
CA VAL A 397 -13.12 -4.82 -17.55
C VAL A 397 -13.37 -5.04 -19.04
N ARG A 398 -12.93 -6.18 -19.58
CA ARG A 398 -13.22 -6.60 -20.96
C ARG A 398 -14.54 -7.36 -21.04
N ILE A 399 -15.15 -7.30 -22.20
CA ILE A 399 -16.41 -8.03 -22.45
C ILE A 399 -16.31 -9.55 -22.28
N ASP A 400 -15.12 -10.12 -22.29
CA ASP A 400 -14.87 -11.53 -22.03
C ASP A 400 -14.65 -11.86 -20.54
N GLY A 401 -14.91 -10.92 -19.66
CA GLY A 401 -14.81 -11.05 -18.20
C GLY A 401 -13.37 -10.97 -17.66
N THR A 402 -12.37 -10.73 -18.52
CA THR A 402 -11.02 -10.37 -18.09
C THR A 402 -10.91 -8.86 -17.89
N ASN A 403 -9.76 -8.35 -17.53
CA ASN A 403 -9.52 -6.91 -17.32
C ASN A 403 -8.12 -6.50 -17.74
N ALA A 404 -7.90 -5.20 -17.84
CA ALA A 404 -6.57 -4.65 -17.93
C ALA A 404 -5.79 -4.96 -16.63
N THR A 405 -4.49 -5.20 -16.72
CA THR A 405 -3.66 -5.56 -15.57
C THR A 405 -3.27 -4.33 -14.75
N ILE A 406 -3.17 -3.17 -15.40
CA ILE A 406 -2.75 -1.91 -14.80
C ILE A 406 -3.79 -0.83 -15.06
N ILE A 407 -4.12 -0.06 -14.03
CA ILE A 407 -4.90 1.18 -14.10
C ILE A 407 -3.90 2.31 -14.22
N GLY A 408 -4.00 3.12 -15.29
CA GLY A 408 -3.06 4.20 -15.59
C GLY A 408 -3.19 5.40 -14.64
N ASP A 409 -2.31 6.39 -14.84
CA ASP A 409 -2.29 7.60 -14.01
C ASP A 409 -3.45 8.55 -14.30
N LYS A 410 -4.04 8.45 -15.50
CA LYS A 410 -5.19 9.27 -15.91
C LYS A 410 -6.47 8.47 -15.74
N GLN A 411 -7.52 9.18 -15.36
CA GLN A 411 -8.87 8.63 -15.28
C GLN A 411 -9.27 7.91 -16.59
N GLY A 412 -9.71 6.65 -16.48
CA GLY A 412 -10.09 5.83 -17.62
C GLY A 412 -8.93 5.34 -18.49
N GLU A 413 -7.70 5.50 -18.07
CA GLU A 413 -6.52 4.95 -18.73
C GLU A 413 -6.22 3.54 -18.21
N PHE A 414 -6.09 2.59 -19.13
CA PHE A 414 -5.80 1.20 -18.81
C PHE A 414 -4.68 0.66 -19.67
N ILE A 415 -3.83 -0.17 -19.07
CA ILE A 415 -2.71 -0.85 -19.74
C ILE A 415 -2.90 -2.35 -19.58
N ALA A 416 -2.83 -3.08 -20.70
CA ALA A 416 -3.08 -4.52 -20.71
C ALA A 416 -2.09 -5.28 -19.82
N ASP A 417 -0.79 -4.99 -19.96
CA ASP A 417 0.31 -5.43 -19.12
C ASP A 417 1.55 -4.57 -19.38
N ARG A 418 2.51 -4.60 -18.47
CA ARG A 418 3.76 -3.81 -18.55
C ARG A 418 4.54 -4.01 -19.84
N ASN A 419 4.53 -5.23 -20.38
CA ASN A 419 5.31 -5.62 -21.56
C ASN A 419 4.43 -5.91 -22.78
N ASN A 420 3.18 -5.44 -22.79
CA ASN A 420 2.17 -5.83 -23.80
C ASN A 420 1.95 -7.36 -23.89
N ILE A 421 2.32 -8.08 -22.86
CA ILE A 421 2.04 -9.51 -22.72
C ILE A 421 0.75 -9.64 -21.94
N THR A 422 -0.26 -10.29 -22.53
CA THR A 422 -1.51 -10.54 -21.80
C THR A 422 -1.31 -11.64 -20.79
N ARG A 423 -1.44 -11.28 -19.53
CA ARG A 423 -1.61 -12.25 -18.45
C ARG A 423 -3.05 -12.17 -17.98
N VAL A 424 -3.71 -13.30 -17.91
CA VAL A 424 -5.00 -13.40 -17.24
C VAL A 424 -4.72 -13.83 -15.81
N TRP A 425 -4.91 -12.89 -14.90
CA TRP A 425 -4.85 -13.11 -13.46
C TRP A 425 -6.25 -13.52 -13.02
N MET A 426 -6.39 -14.77 -12.62
CA MET A 426 -7.71 -15.33 -12.43
C MET A 426 -8.47 -14.76 -11.22
N ASP A 427 -7.76 -14.22 -10.24
CA ASP A 427 -8.32 -13.54 -9.05
C ASP A 427 -8.89 -12.14 -9.33
N HIS A 428 -8.49 -11.52 -10.44
CA HIS A 428 -8.81 -10.12 -10.72
C HIS A 428 -10.32 -9.81 -10.80
N GLY A 429 -11.15 -10.78 -11.10
CA GLY A 429 -12.61 -10.60 -11.10
C GLY A 429 -13.25 -10.56 -9.71
N VAL A 430 -12.52 -11.00 -8.67
CA VAL A 430 -13.05 -11.07 -7.29
C VAL A 430 -13.06 -9.70 -6.60
N TRP A 431 -11.99 -8.95 -6.73
CA TRP A 431 -11.72 -7.73 -5.96
C TRP A 431 -12.68 -6.56 -6.26
N PRO A 432 -13.08 -6.30 -7.50
CA PRO A 432 -14.06 -5.25 -7.81
C PRO A 432 -15.35 -5.38 -7.02
N PHE A 433 -15.87 -6.61 -6.91
CA PHE A 433 -17.11 -6.84 -6.17
C PHE A 433 -16.94 -6.61 -4.66
N MET A 434 -15.83 -7.07 -4.06
CA MET A 434 -15.59 -6.87 -2.62
C MET A 434 -15.59 -5.39 -2.26
N THR A 435 -14.94 -4.55 -3.06
CA THR A 435 -14.93 -3.10 -2.87
C THR A 435 -16.32 -2.47 -3.11
N THR A 436 -17.00 -2.88 -4.17
CA THR A 436 -18.35 -2.39 -4.47
C THR A 436 -19.34 -2.77 -3.37
N LYS A 437 -19.24 -3.98 -2.83
CA LYS A 437 -20.06 -4.45 -1.70
C LYS A 437 -19.85 -3.60 -0.46
N LEU A 438 -18.57 -3.36 -0.10
CA LEU A 438 -18.25 -2.49 1.05
C LEU A 438 -18.78 -1.06 0.82
N TYR A 439 -18.65 -0.51 -0.39
CA TYR A 439 -19.22 0.78 -0.76
C TYR A 439 -20.75 0.81 -0.56
N ILE A 440 -21.45 -0.19 -1.06
CA ILE A 440 -22.91 -0.31 -0.89
C ILE A 440 -23.29 -0.40 0.58
N ASP A 441 -22.55 -1.20 1.35
CA ASP A 441 -22.82 -1.36 2.79
C ASP A 441 -22.63 -0.05 3.56
N GLN A 442 -21.55 0.68 3.27
CA GLN A 442 -21.24 1.94 3.95
C GLN A 442 -22.20 3.07 3.57
N THR A 443 -22.62 3.16 2.32
CA THR A 443 -23.38 4.31 1.80
C THR A 443 -24.87 4.05 1.61
N GLY A 444 -25.25 2.79 1.40
CA GLY A 444 -26.60 2.39 1.01
C GLY A 444 -26.95 2.70 -0.46
N ASP A 445 -25.97 3.07 -1.28
CA ASP A 445 -26.13 3.34 -2.73
C ASP A 445 -26.14 2.02 -3.52
N ILE A 446 -27.23 1.25 -3.40
CA ILE A 446 -27.37 -0.01 -4.14
C ILE A 446 -27.58 0.23 -5.64
N GLU A 447 -28.06 1.42 -6.03
CA GLU A 447 -28.32 1.77 -7.43
C GLU A 447 -27.04 1.95 -8.24
N ILE A 448 -25.86 2.04 -7.61
CA ILE A 448 -24.56 1.99 -8.30
C ILE A 448 -24.47 0.79 -9.24
N LEU A 449 -25.11 -0.33 -8.91
CA LEU A 449 -25.16 -1.53 -9.75
C LEU A 449 -25.80 -1.29 -11.12
N LEU A 450 -26.60 -0.24 -11.27
CA LEU A 450 -27.29 0.13 -12.50
C LEU A 450 -26.55 1.20 -13.32
N GLU A 451 -25.49 1.80 -12.76
CA GLU A 451 -24.67 2.78 -13.48
C GLU A 451 -23.99 2.15 -14.69
N GLN A 452 -23.99 2.89 -15.80
CA GLN A 452 -23.48 2.42 -17.08
C GLN A 452 -22.07 2.92 -17.34
N VAL A 453 -21.13 2.01 -17.62
CA VAL A 453 -19.73 2.30 -17.93
C VAL A 453 -19.28 1.52 -19.17
N PRO A 454 -18.28 2.00 -19.92
CA PRO A 454 -17.77 1.29 -21.09
C PRO A 454 -16.96 0.06 -20.68
N TYR A 455 -16.69 -0.84 -21.63
CA TYR A 455 -15.76 -1.96 -21.47
C TYR A 455 -14.42 -1.65 -22.13
N PHE A 456 -13.34 -2.11 -21.52
CA PHE A 456 -12.00 -2.05 -22.09
C PHE A 456 -11.87 -2.97 -23.31
N LYS A 457 -11.16 -2.51 -24.33
CA LYS A 457 -10.86 -3.28 -25.52
C LYS A 457 -9.46 -3.01 -26.01
N ASP A 458 -8.70 -4.08 -26.22
CA ASP A 458 -7.40 -4.07 -26.88
C ASP A 458 -7.33 -5.20 -27.94
N LYS A 459 -6.15 -5.50 -28.46
CA LYS A 459 -5.93 -6.59 -29.40
C LYS A 459 -6.22 -7.97 -28.82
N GLN A 460 -6.23 -8.15 -27.49
CA GLN A 460 -6.47 -9.43 -26.87
C GLN A 460 -7.95 -9.80 -26.87
N CYS A 461 -8.25 -11.07 -27.02
CA CYS A 461 -9.60 -11.61 -26.98
C CYS A 461 -9.63 -13.06 -26.49
N LYS A 462 -10.83 -13.60 -26.30
CA LYS A 462 -11.07 -14.96 -25.80
C LYS A 462 -10.28 -15.24 -24.53
N ARG A 463 -10.41 -14.35 -23.55
CA ARG A 463 -9.73 -14.44 -22.24
C ARG A 463 -8.20 -14.59 -22.39
N GLY A 464 -7.62 -13.78 -23.27
CA GLY A 464 -6.18 -13.74 -23.51
C GLY A 464 -5.58 -14.91 -24.27
N THR A 465 -6.39 -15.84 -24.79
CA THR A 465 -5.88 -17.02 -25.52
C THR A 465 -5.59 -16.73 -26.99
N THR A 466 -6.19 -15.69 -27.56
CA THR A 466 -6.02 -15.31 -28.97
C THR A 466 -5.95 -13.81 -29.16
N THR A 467 -5.52 -13.40 -30.35
CA THR A 467 -5.44 -12.00 -30.76
C THR A 467 -6.53 -11.66 -31.77
N ASP A 468 -7.19 -10.54 -31.57
CA ASP A 468 -8.14 -9.98 -32.53
C ASP A 468 -7.41 -9.28 -33.69
N SER A 469 -7.26 -9.96 -34.81
CA SER A 469 -6.55 -9.42 -36.00
C SER A 469 -7.19 -8.20 -36.65
N ARG A 470 -8.47 -7.93 -36.36
CA ARG A 470 -9.23 -6.77 -36.86
C ARG A 470 -8.99 -5.53 -36.01
N TRP A 471 -8.60 -5.69 -34.73
CA TRP A 471 -8.30 -4.56 -33.86
C TRP A 471 -7.05 -3.83 -34.34
N LYS A 472 -7.09 -2.50 -34.40
CA LYS A 472 -5.98 -1.60 -34.71
C LYS A 472 -6.08 -0.39 -33.77
N ASP A 473 -5.03 0.36 -33.60
CA ASP A 473 -4.98 1.53 -32.68
C ASP A 473 -6.12 2.54 -32.96
N LYS A 474 -6.51 2.72 -34.25
CA LYS A 474 -7.65 3.57 -34.63
C LYS A 474 -9.01 3.10 -34.11
N TYR A 475 -9.10 1.83 -33.67
CA TYR A 475 -10.32 1.31 -33.02
C TYR A 475 -10.55 2.00 -31.67
N GLY A 476 -9.48 2.35 -30.97
CA GLY A 476 -9.52 2.88 -29.61
C GLY A 476 -9.55 1.76 -28.57
N MET A 477 -9.67 2.14 -27.31
CA MET A 477 -9.57 1.23 -26.16
C MET A 477 -10.93 0.91 -25.51
N GLN A 478 -12.02 1.16 -26.21
CA GLN A 478 -13.38 0.85 -25.73
C GLN A 478 -14.09 -0.11 -26.66
N GLN A 479 -14.84 -1.06 -26.07
CA GLN A 479 -15.61 -2.06 -26.82
C GLN A 479 -16.70 -1.38 -27.67
N LYS A 480 -16.80 -1.79 -28.92
CA LYS A 480 -17.80 -1.28 -29.86
C LYS A 480 -18.82 -2.32 -30.29
N THR A 481 -19.98 -1.85 -30.65
CA THR A 481 -21.05 -2.61 -31.26
C THR A 481 -20.79 -2.84 -32.77
N VAL A 482 -21.57 -3.67 -33.40
CA VAL A 482 -21.53 -3.89 -34.87
C VAL A 482 -21.85 -2.60 -35.67
N SER A 483 -22.55 -1.62 -35.06
CA SER A 483 -22.77 -0.29 -35.65
C SER A 483 -21.57 0.64 -35.52
N GLY A 484 -20.55 0.26 -34.74
CA GLY A 484 -19.34 1.05 -34.51
C GLY A 484 -19.43 2.02 -33.33
N GLU A 485 -20.54 2.05 -32.60
CA GLU A 485 -20.74 2.87 -31.41
C GLU A 485 -20.07 2.20 -30.18
N VAL A 486 -19.62 3.01 -29.21
CA VAL A 486 -19.12 2.49 -27.93
C VAL A 486 -20.28 1.86 -27.16
N TYR A 487 -20.07 0.66 -26.63
CA TYR A 487 -21.05 -0.05 -25.82
C TYR A 487 -20.86 0.29 -24.34
N TYR A 488 -21.97 0.55 -23.65
CA TYR A 488 -22.06 0.79 -22.22
C TYR A 488 -22.94 -0.27 -21.57
N GLY A 489 -22.38 -1.02 -20.62
CA GLY A 489 -23.11 -1.95 -19.78
C GLY A 489 -23.19 -1.46 -18.33
N THR A 490 -24.09 -2.01 -17.55
CA THR A 490 -24.19 -1.69 -16.13
C THR A 490 -23.02 -2.29 -15.33
N ILE A 491 -22.73 -1.72 -14.15
CA ILE A 491 -21.78 -2.33 -13.18
C ILE A 491 -22.17 -3.78 -12.90
N LEU A 492 -23.48 -4.05 -12.73
CA LEU A 492 -23.98 -5.41 -12.57
C LEU A 492 -23.59 -6.30 -13.76
N GLU A 493 -23.70 -5.83 -15.00
CA GLU A 493 -23.30 -6.61 -16.17
C GLU A 493 -21.80 -6.92 -16.17
N HIS A 494 -20.94 -5.96 -15.79
CA HIS A 494 -19.51 -6.17 -15.65
C HIS A 494 -19.20 -7.27 -14.60
N LEU A 495 -19.85 -7.20 -13.44
CA LEU A 495 -19.73 -8.20 -12.38
C LEU A 495 -20.18 -9.59 -12.85
N LEU A 496 -21.35 -9.66 -13.51
CA LEU A 496 -21.86 -10.93 -14.04
C LEU A 496 -20.87 -11.53 -15.03
N LEU A 497 -20.29 -10.75 -15.95
CA LEU A 497 -19.32 -11.24 -16.93
C LEU A 497 -18.04 -11.74 -16.27
N GLN A 498 -17.49 -11.02 -15.28
CA GLN A 498 -16.30 -11.45 -14.57
C GLN A 498 -16.51 -12.80 -13.88
N HIS A 499 -17.64 -12.99 -13.20
CA HIS A 499 -17.94 -14.17 -12.41
C HIS A 499 -18.43 -15.37 -13.25
N LEU A 500 -19.31 -15.12 -14.21
CA LEU A 500 -19.86 -16.20 -15.05
C LEU A 500 -18.84 -16.75 -16.04
N CYS A 501 -18.02 -15.88 -16.68
CA CYS A 501 -16.93 -16.36 -17.52
C CYS A 501 -15.93 -17.23 -16.73
N ALA A 502 -15.62 -16.83 -15.48
CA ALA A 502 -14.75 -17.63 -14.61
C ALA A 502 -15.40 -18.99 -14.25
N PHE A 503 -16.70 -19.03 -13.93
CA PHE A 503 -17.44 -20.26 -13.65
C PHE A 503 -17.35 -21.31 -14.77
N TYR A 504 -17.28 -20.86 -16.02
CA TYR A 504 -17.18 -21.75 -17.20
C TYR A 504 -15.72 -22.02 -17.64
N GLU A 505 -14.73 -21.26 -17.17
CA GLU A 505 -13.31 -21.47 -17.50
C GLU A 505 -12.65 -22.41 -16.49
N VAL A 506 -12.95 -23.71 -16.59
CA VAL A 506 -12.52 -24.72 -15.61
C VAL A 506 -11.55 -25.75 -16.19
N GLY A 507 -10.75 -26.33 -15.29
CA GLY A 507 -9.87 -27.46 -15.57
C GLY A 507 -10.58 -28.83 -15.53
N GLU A 508 -9.81 -29.90 -15.42
CA GLU A 508 -10.36 -31.26 -15.45
C GLU A 508 -11.08 -31.63 -14.14
N HIS A 509 -10.71 -31.00 -13.02
CA HIS A 509 -11.34 -31.23 -11.73
C HIS A 509 -12.51 -30.26 -11.47
N ASN A 510 -12.87 -29.49 -12.50
CA ASN A 510 -13.99 -28.55 -12.49
C ASN A 510 -13.83 -27.37 -11.53
N HIS A 511 -12.57 -27.02 -11.23
CA HIS A 511 -12.20 -25.77 -10.59
C HIS A 511 -11.69 -24.76 -11.61
N ILE A 512 -11.74 -23.47 -11.27
CA ILE A 512 -11.35 -22.39 -12.18
C ILE A 512 -9.86 -22.51 -12.51
N LEU A 513 -9.51 -22.40 -13.81
CA LEU A 513 -8.12 -22.46 -14.27
C LEU A 513 -7.28 -21.37 -13.64
N LEU A 514 -6.07 -21.71 -13.16
CA LEU A 514 -5.11 -20.79 -12.56
C LEU A 514 -4.58 -19.75 -13.55
N ARG A 515 -4.42 -20.12 -14.80
CA ARG A 515 -3.97 -19.23 -15.89
C ARG A 515 -2.60 -18.63 -15.60
N GLY A 516 -2.47 -17.28 -15.61
CA GLY A 516 -1.21 -16.59 -15.36
C GLY A 516 -0.76 -16.57 -13.90
N ALA A 517 -1.66 -16.68 -12.98
CA ALA A 517 -1.59 -16.89 -11.53
C ALA A 517 -2.90 -16.42 -10.87
N ASP A 518 -2.98 -16.50 -9.55
CA ASP A 518 -4.01 -15.85 -8.74
C ASP A 518 -3.37 -14.74 -7.85
N TRP A 519 -3.89 -14.50 -6.64
CA TRP A 519 -3.31 -13.56 -5.69
C TRP A 519 -1.82 -13.82 -5.44
N ASN A 520 -1.42 -15.09 -5.43
CA ASN A 520 -0.02 -15.47 -5.38
C ASN A 520 0.60 -15.40 -6.79
N ASP A 521 1.18 -14.28 -7.13
CA ASP A 521 1.82 -14.00 -8.41
C ASP A 521 2.89 -15.02 -8.82
N ALA A 522 3.41 -15.74 -7.85
CA ALA A 522 4.49 -16.70 -8.07
C ALA A 522 3.99 -18.13 -8.35
N LEU A 523 2.67 -18.31 -8.51
CA LEU A 523 2.04 -19.55 -9.02
C LEU A 523 1.85 -19.48 -10.55
N ASP A 524 2.84 -19.03 -11.28
CA ASP A 524 2.77 -18.60 -12.67
C ASP A 524 3.28 -19.63 -13.69
N MET A 525 3.50 -20.88 -13.29
CA MET A 525 4.07 -21.91 -14.16
C MET A 525 3.11 -23.08 -14.48
N ALA A 526 1.89 -23.05 -13.94
CA ALA A 526 0.85 -24.05 -14.22
C ALA A 526 -0.22 -23.56 -15.22
N ASN A 527 0.21 -22.91 -16.28
CA ASN A 527 -0.65 -22.13 -17.18
C ASN A 527 -1.66 -22.94 -17.99
N LYS A 528 -1.40 -24.24 -18.20
CA LYS A 528 -2.20 -25.09 -19.10
C LYS A 528 -3.29 -25.85 -18.37
N HIS A 529 -2.95 -26.43 -17.24
CA HIS A 529 -3.81 -27.37 -16.51
C HIS A 529 -3.98 -27.03 -15.03
N GLY A 530 -3.20 -26.06 -14.51
CA GLY A 530 -3.33 -25.64 -13.13
C GLY A 530 -4.73 -25.10 -12.82
N GLU A 531 -5.26 -25.45 -11.65
CA GLU A 531 -6.56 -25.01 -11.16
C GLU A 531 -6.41 -24.38 -9.77
N SER A 532 -7.14 -23.29 -9.51
CA SER A 532 -7.19 -22.63 -8.19
C SER A 532 -8.50 -22.99 -7.49
N VAL A 533 -8.44 -23.91 -6.54
CA VAL A 533 -9.55 -24.20 -5.62
C VAL A 533 -9.77 -22.99 -4.69
N ALA A 534 -8.68 -22.35 -4.25
CA ALA A 534 -8.73 -21.16 -3.40
C ALA A 534 -9.65 -20.08 -3.98
N PHE A 535 -9.41 -19.67 -5.21
CA PHE A 535 -10.24 -18.65 -5.85
C PHE A 535 -11.56 -19.18 -6.39
N THR A 536 -11.70 -20.48 -6.65
CA THR A 536 -13.02 -21.08 -6.90
C THR A 536 -13.94 -20.86 -5.68
N CYS A 537 -13.41 -20.96 -4.44
CA CYS A 537 -14.14 -20.59 -3.22
C CYS A 537 -14.55 -19.11 -3.23
N ALA A 538 -13.61 -18.21 -3.56
CA ALA A 538 -13.88 -16.76 -3.56
C ALA A 538 -14.99 -16.39 -4.57
N TYR A 539 -14.93 -16.92 -5.78
CA TYR A 539 -15.96 -16.72 -6.81
C TYR A 539 -17.32 -17.28 -6.38
N ALA A 540 -17.35 -18.46 -5.73
CA ALA A 540 -18.58 -19.03 -5.19
C ALA A 540 -19.23 -18.12 -4.15
N GLY A 541 -18.43 -17.58 -3.21
CA GLY A 541 -18.92 -16.61 -2.22
C GLY A 541 -19.46 -15.34 -2.84
N ASN A 542 -18.72 -14.77 -3.82
CA ASN A 542 -19.16 -13.57 -4.52
C ASN A 542 -20.47 -13.76 -5.30
N LEU A 543 -20.65 -14.89 -5.98
CA LEU A 543 -21.92 -15.18 -6.70
C LEU A 543 -23.11 -15.11 -5.76
N ARG A 544 -22.98 -15.67 -4.56
CA ARG A 544 -24.03 -15.63 -3.54
C ARG A 544 -24.30 -14.20 -3.07
N GLN A 545 -23.28 -13.44 -2.77
CA GLN A 545 -23.42 -12.05 -2.31
C GLN A 545 -23.94 -11.11 -3.41
N ILE A 546 -23.60 -11.34 -4.69
CA ILE A 546 -24.21 -10.61 -5.82
C ILE A 546 -25.72 -10.88 -5.88
N ALA A 547 -26.13 -12.14 -5.70
CA ALA A 547 -27.56 -12.49 -5.64
C ALA A 547 -28.28 -11.77 -4.47
N GLU A 548 -27.64 -11.71 -3.29
CA GLU A 548 -28.14 -10.94 -2.13
C GLU A 548 -28.28 -9.44 -2.44
N CYS A 549 -27.28 -8.85 -3.12
CA CYS A 549 -27.36 -7.44 -3.56
C CYS A 549 -28.53 -7.20 -4.56
N LEU A 550 -28.77 -8.14 -5.45
CA LEU A 550 -29.88 -8.06 -6.40
C LEU A 550 -31.25 -8.15 -5.70
N GLN A 551 -31.35 -9.01 -4.68
CA GLN A 551 -32.57 -9.09 -3.85
C GLN A 551 -32.83 -7.74 -3.16
N ILE A 552 -31.81 -7.13 -2.55
CA ILE A 552 -31.88 -5.83 -1.89
C ILE A 552 -32.23 -4.73 -2.90
N LEU A 553 -31.64 -4.75 -4.10
CA LEU A 553 -31.95 -3.80 -5.18
C LEU A 553 -33.44 -3.86 -5.53
N SER A 554 -33.96 -5.06 -5.76
CA SER A 554 -35.38 -5.26 -6.10
C SER A 554 -36.32 -4.80 -4.98
N GLU A 555 -36.00 -5.11 -3.73
CA GLU A 555 -36.79 -4.73 -2.56
C GLU A 555 -36.79 -3.21 -2.32
N LYS A 556 -35.64 -2.54 -2.45
CA LYS A 556 -35.52 -1.10 -2.18
C LYS A 556 -36.04 -0.22 -3.30
N THR A 557 -35.89 -0.64 -4.55
CA THR A 557 -36.22 0.19 -5.73
C THR A 557 -37.52 -0.22 -6.43
N GLY A 558 -38.02 -1.43 -6.18
CA GLY A 558 -39.18 -2.00 -6.91
C GLY A 558 -38.84 -2.53 -8.32
N ILE A 559 -37.58 -2.44 -8.74
CA ILE A 559 -37.13 -2.93 -10.06
C ILE A 559 -37.17 -4.46 -10.07
N GLN A 560 -37.85 -5.04 -11.06
CA GLN A 560 -38.03 -6.49 -11.20
C GLN A 560 -37.19 -7.10 -12.34
N SER A 561 -36.66 -6.28 -13.25
CA SER A 561 -35.83 -6.73 -14.36
C SER A 561 -34.72 -5.72 -14.65
N VAL A 562 -33.61 -6.19 -15.21
CA VAL A 562 -32.47 -5.38 -15.63
C VAL A 562 -32.15 -5.60 -17.10
N GLU A 563 -31.58 -4.57 -17.73
CA GLU A 563 -31.10 -4.69 -19.11
C GLU A 563 -29.69 -5.27 -19.12
N LEU A 564 -29.47 -6.34 -19.89
CA LEU A 564 -28.20 -6.96 -20.15
C LEU A 564 -27.93 -7.11 -21.64
N LEU A 565 -26.68 -7.15 -22.04
CA LEU A 565 -26.27 -7.55 -23.39
C LEU A 565 -26.90 -8.90 -23.77
N GLU A 566 -27.48 -9.02 -24.95
CA GLU A 566 -28.17 -10.25 -25.39
C GLU A 566 -27.27 -11.49 -25.27
N GLU A 567 -25.98 -11.38 -25.61
CA GLU A 567 -25.00 -12.47 -25.55
C GLU A 567 -24.78 -12.99 -24.13
N THR A 568 -24.95 -12.15 -23.09
CA THR A 568 -24.82 -12.54 -21.67
C THR A 568 -25.80 -13.64 -21.26
N ARG A 569 -26.95 -13.76 -21.95
CA ARG A 569 -27.92 -14.84 -21.70
C ARG A 569 -27.32 -16.25 -21.89
N ILE A 570 -26.29 -16.40 -22.70
CA ILE A 570 -25.57 -17.68 -22.87
C ILE A 570 -24.94 -18.11 -21.55
N LEU A 571 -24.37 -17.17 -20.82
CA LEU A 571 -23.70 -17.40 -19.54
C LEU A 571 -24.66 -17.57 -18.36
N LEU A 572 -25.87 -16.99 -18.47
CA LEU A 572 -26.97 -17.15 -17.50
C LEU A 572 -27.72 -18.48 -17.65
N ASN A 573 -27.11 -19.46 -18.30
CA ASN A 573 -27.71 -20.78 -18.44
C ASN A 573 -27.91 -21.44 -17.07
N GLY A 574 -29.16 -21.77 -16.75
CA GLY A 574 -29.59 -22.36 -15.47
C GLY A 574 -29.67 -23.88 -15.45
N ARG A 575 -29.24 -24.58 -16.52
CA ARG A 575 -29.29 -26.05 -16.55
C ARG A 575 -28.28 -26.69 -15.60
N GLU A 576 -28.72 -27.34 -14.57
CA GLU A 576 -27.89 -27.95 -13.53
C GLU A 576 -26.97 -29.09 -14.05
N GLU A 577 -27.42 -29.84 -15.07
CA GLU A 577 -26.63 -30.91 -15.67
C GLU A 577 -25.29 -30.41 -16.22
N LEU A 578 -25.24 -29.13 -16.63
CA LEU A 578 -24.02 -28.45 -17.11
C LEU A 578 -22.97 -28.26 -16.03
N HIS A 579 -23.37 -28.20 -14.77
CA HIS A 579 -22.44 -27.88 -13.70
C HIS A 579 -21.36 -28.95 -13.55
N ASN A 580 -21.68 -30.23 -13.80
CA ASN A 580 -20.75 -31.36 -13.71
C ASN A 580 -20.00 -31.64 -15.02
N ASP A 581 -20.44 -31.03 -16.14
CA ASP A 581 -19.88 -31.32 -17.46
C ASP A 581 -18.86 -30.28 -17.89
N VAL A 582 -17.59 -30.57 -17.66
CA VAL A 582 -16.45 -29.70 -18.03
C VAL A 582 -16.43 -29.39 -19.52
N GLN A 583 -16.79 -30.34 -20.38
CA GLN A 583 -16.72 -30.16 -21.84
C GLN A 583 -17.86 -29.22 -22.31
N GLU A 584 -19.06 -29.38 -21.78
CA GLU A 584 -20.18 -28.52 -22.12
C GLU A 584 -19.96 -27.10 -21.53
N LYS A 585 -19.35 -26.94 -20.32
CA LYS A 585 -18.93 -25.62 -19.80
C LYS A 585 -17.96 -24.93 -20.77
N LYS A 586 -16.91 -25.61 -21.23
CA LYS A 586 -15.93 -25.07 -22.20
C LYS A 586 -16.59 -24.66 -23.52
N LYS A 587 -17.47 -25.48 -24.03
CA LYS A 587 -18.19 -25.22 -25.27
C LYS A 587 -19.15 -24.01 -25.15
N LEU A 588 -19.84 -23.89 -24.04
CA LEU A 588 -20.73 -22.75 -23.76
C LEU A 588 -19.94 -21.45 -23.68
N LEU A 589 -18.82 -21.45 -22.95
CA LEU A 589 -17.92 -20.30 -22.87
C LEU A 589 -17.36 -19.94 -24.25
N GLU A 590 -16.86 -20.92 -25.02
CA GLU A 590 -16.34 -20.67 -26.37
C GLU A 590 -17.40 -20.07 -27.30
N ASN A 591 -18.65 -20.52 -27.23
CA ASN A 591 -19.74 -19.93 -28.00
C ASN A 591 -19.94 -18.44 -27.67
N TYR A 592 -19.93 -18.07 -26.37
CA TYR A 592 -19.97 -16.69 -25.94
C TYR A 592 -18.78 -15.88 -26.47
N LEU A 593 -17.56 -16.40 -26.29
CA LEU A 593 -16.32 -15.72 -26.66
C LEU A 593 -16.18 -15.50 -28.17
N ILE A 594 -16.74 -16.40 -28.99
CA ILE A 594 -16.78 -16.22 -30.45
C ILE A 594 -17.64 -15.01 -30.83
N LEU A 595 -18.79 -14.86 -30.21
CA LEU A 595 -19.70 -13.73 -30.47
C LEU A 595 -19.08 -12.39 -30.06
N CYS A 596 -18.35 -12.36 -28.95
CA CYS A 596 -17.75 -11.16 -28.37
C CYS A 596 -16.31 -10.88 -28.87
N ARG A 597 -15.79 -11.61 -29.83
CA ARG A 597 -14.37 -11.56 -30.22
C ARG A 597 -13.90 -10.20 -30.69
N HIS A 598 -14.70 -9.46 -31.45
CA HIS A 598 -14.38 -8.13 -32.01
C HIS A 598 -15.43 -7.09 -31.61
N ASN A 599 -16.49 -6.96 -32.38
CA ASN A 599 -17.64 -6.15 -32.04
C ASN A 599 -18.76 -7.06 -31.50
N ILE A 600 -19.56 -6.50 -30.60
CA ILE A 600 -20.75 -7.16 -30.01
C ILE A 600 -22.02 -6.68 -30.69
N SER A 601 -23.12 -7.37 -30.50
CA SER A 601 -24.40 -6.94 -31.09
C SER A 601 -24.85 -5.55 -30.63
N GLY A 602 -24.58 -5.23 -29.38
CA GLY A 602 -25.08 -4.01 -28.69
C GLY A 602 -26.55 -4.09 -28.33
N LYS A 603 -27.18 -5.23 -28.61
CA LYS A 603 -28.59 -5.43 -28.35
C LYS A 603 -28.80 -5.75 -26.87
N LYS A 604 -29.66 -4.98 -26.22
CA LYS A 604 -30.01 -5.17 -24.80
C LYS A 604 -31.33 -5.95 -24.69
N VAL A 605 -31.40 -6.79 -23.68
CA VAL A 605 -32.57 -7.61 -23.37
C VAL A 605 -32.94 -7.47 -21.91
N GLN A 606 -34.22 -7.45 -21.59
CA GLN A 606 -34.69 -7.47 -20.21
C GLN A 606 -34.58 -8.87 -19.65
N VAL A 607 -33.95 -8.98 -18.48
CA VAL A 607 -33.81 -10.23 -17.74
C VAL A 607 -34.42 -10.04 -16.34
N PRO A 608 -35.35 -10.91 -15.91
CA PRO A 608 -35.92 -10.85 -14.57
C PRO A 608 -34.80 -11.00 -13.50
N ILE A 609 -34.81 -10.16 -12.48
CA ILE A 609 -33.86 -10.23 -11.37
C ILE A 609 -33.95 -11.59 -10.65
N ALA A 610 -35.20 -12.11 -10.49
CA ALA A 610 -35.41 -13.40 -9.85
C ALA A 610 -34.70 -14.54 -10.57
N ASP A 611 -34.67 -14.55 -11.91
CA ASP A 611 -33.99 -15.57 -12.73
C ASP A 611 -32.47 -15.47 -12.56
N ILE A 612 -31.93 -14.23 -12.48
CA ILE A 612 -30.51 -14.03 -12.22
C ILE A 612 -30.13 -14.57 -10.82
N ILE A 613 -30.88 -14.19 -9.79
CA ILE A 613 -30.68 -14.65 -8.41
C ILE A 613 -30.67 -16.19 -8.36
N GLU A 614 -31.65 -16.83 -8.96
CA GLU A 614 -31.77 -18.30 -8.99
C GLU A 614 -30.51 -18.94 -9.62
N VAL A 615 -30.09 -18.44 -10.78
CA VAL A 615 -28.89 -18.97 -11.48
C VAL A 615 -27.62 -18.77 -10.65
N LEU A 616 -27.43 -17.61 -10.04
CA LEU A 616 -26.25 -17.31 -9.22
C LEU A 616 -26.22 -18.17 -7.97
N CYS A 617 -27.33 -18.31 -7.25
CA CYS A 617 -27.42 -19.14 -6.05
C CYS A 617 -27.12 -20.61 -6.38
N ARG A 618 -27.72 -21.18 -7.42
CA ARG A 618 -27.47 -22.57 -7.83
C ARG A 618 -25.99 -22.82 -8.20
N LYS A 619 -25.39 -21.91 -8.96
CA LYS A 619 -23.96 -22.02 -9.29
C LYS A 619 -23.07 -21.94 -8.05
N SER A 620 -23.34 -21.00 -7.16
CA SER A 620 -22.62 -20.84 -5.90
C SER A 620 -22.71 -22.09 -5.02
N GLU A 621 -23.92 -22.57 -4.78
CA GLU A 621 -24.18 -23.77 -3.97
C GLU A 621 -23.48 -25.01 -4.54
N TRP A 622 -23.58 -25.19 -5.87
CA TRP A 622 -22.91 -26.30 -6.56
C TRP A 622 -21.37 -26.22 -6.38
N MET A 623 -20.76 -25.03 -6.59
CA MET A 623 -19.32 -24.85 -6.44
C MET A 623 -18.87 -25.19 -5.01
N MET A 624 -19.56 -24.65 -4.01
CA MET A 624 -19.23 -24.89 -2.59
C MET A 624 -19.35 -26.38 -2.25
N GLU A 625 -20.40 -27.03 -2.69
CA GLU A 625 -20.60 -28.45 -2.39
C GLU A 625 -19.59 -29.35 -3.12
N HIS A 626 -19.28 -29.04 -4.38
CA HIS A 626 -18.25 -29.72 -5.15
C HIS A 626 -16.88 -29.66 -4.43
N ILE A 627 -16.47 -28.47 -3.94
CA ILE A 627 -15.22 -28.28 -3.19
C ILE A 627 -15.24 -29.09 -1.90
N ARG A 628 -16.34 -29.07 -1.14
CA ARG A 628 -16.45 -29.83 0.11
C ARG A 628 -16.28 -31.34 -0.12
N GLN A 629 -16.83 -31.85 -1.20
CA GLN A 629 -16.80 -33.28 -1.51
C GLN A 629 -15.47 -33.74 -2.10
N SER A 630 -14.84 -32.90 -2.96
CA SER A 630 -13.66 -33.33 -3.72
C SER A 630 -12.33 -32.88 -3.11
N GLU A 631 -12.29 -31.77 -2.35
CA GLU A 631 -11.03 -31.15 -1.98
C GLU A 631 -10.68 -31.25 -0.49
N TRP A 632 -11.57 -31.75 0.35
CA TRP A 632 -11.29 -31.95 1.77
C TRP A 632 -10.21 -33.01 2.00
N ILE A 633 -9.16 -32.66 2.75
CA ILE A 633 -8.10 -33.57 3.19
C ILE A 633 -8.30 -33.81 4.68
N GLN A 634 -8.56 -35.06 5.07
CA GLN A 634 -8.74 -35.41 6.46
C GLN A 634 -7.41 -35.80 7.09
N GLY A 635 -7.04 -35.11 8.16
CA GLY A 635 -5.90 -35.43 8.99
C GLY A 635 -6.26 -36.28 10.21
N GLU A 636 -5.28 -36.48 11.08
CA GLU A 636 -5.47 -37.10 12.40
C GLU A 636 -5.96 -36.05 13.42
N ASN A 637 -6.41 -36.48 14.60
CA ASN A 637 -6.77 -35.62 15.73
C ASN A 637 -7.75 -34.49 15.39
N GLU A 638 -8.78 -34.79 14.56
CA GLU A 638 -9.75 -33.80 14.06
C GLU A 638 -9.13 -32.67 13.20
N GLU A 639 -7.92 -32.80 12.73
CA GLU A 639 -7.30 -31.93 11.74
C GLU A 639 -7.91 -32.15 10.36
N GLY A 640 -7.86 -31.12 9.54
CA GLY A 640 -8.31 -31.20 8.15
C GLY A 640 -8.21 -29.83 7.48
N TRP A 641 -8.06 -29.84 6.16
CA TRP A 641 -7.94 -28.62 5.35
C TRP A 641 -8.36 -28.91 3.91
N PHE A 642 -8.51 -27.88 3.11
CA PHE A 642 -8.81 -28.02 1.68
C PHE A 642 -7.53 -27.99 0.85
N ASN A 643 -7.43 -28.83 -0.18
CA ASN A 643 -6.45 -28.67 -1.24
C ASN A 643 -6.68 -27.31 -1.94
N SER A 644 -5.64 -26.49 -2.06
CA SER A 644 -5.75 -25.14 -2.63
C SER A 644 -5.57 -25.09 -4.13
N TYR A 645 -4.80 -26.05 -4.71
CA TYR A 645 -4.40 -26.01 -6.12
C TYR A 645 -4.23 -27.38 -6.74
N TYR A 646 -4.36 -27.40 -8.07
CA TYR A 646 -3.86 -28.48 -8.92
C TYR A 646 -2.69 -27.94 -9.77
N ASP A 647 -1.65 -28.75 -9.93
CA ASP A 647 -0.47 -28.42 -10.73
C ASP A 647 -0.71 -28.62 -12.25
N ASP A 648 0.30 -28.30 -13.08
CA ASP A 648 0.19 -28.47 -14.54
C ASP A 648 0.14 -29.94 -15.00
N HIS A 649 0.43 -30.89 -14.08
CA HIS A 649 0.22 -32.33 -14.26
C HIS A 649 -1.13 -32.81 -13.72
N LYS A 650 -2.03 -31.91 -13.34
CA LYS A 650 -3.39 -32.19 -12.86
C LYS A 650 -3.43 -32.98 -11.54
N LYS A 651 -2.41 -32.77 -10.69
CA LYS A 651 -2.31 -33.44 -9.39
C LYS A 651 -2.63 -32.48 -8.27
N LYS A 652 -3.28 -32.94 -7.22
CA LYS A 652 -3.44 -32.18 -5.97
C LYS A 652 -2.07 -31.81 -5.41
N VAL A 653 -1.96 -30.58 -4.96
CA VAL A 653 -0.71 -30.02 -4.45
C VAL A 653 -0.52 -30.32 -2.96
N GLU A 654 -1.61 -30.46 -2.23
CA GLU A 654 -1.63 -30.61 -0.77
C GLU A 654 -2.05 -32.01 -0.34
N GLY A 655 -1.64 -32.39 0.87
CA GLY A 655 -1.92 -33.71 1.47
C GLY A 655 -0.72 -34.25 2.22
N PHE A 656 -0.70 -35.55 2.38
CA PHE A 656 0.37 -36.31 3.02
C PHE A 656 1.29 -36.94 1.98
N PHE A 657 2.56 -36.62 2.04
CA PHE A 657 3.59 -37.07 1.10
C PHE A 657 4.76 -37.68 1.87
N ASP A 658 5.60 -38.48 1.22
CA ASP A 658 6.80 -39.07 1.82
C ASP A 658 7.77 -37.98 2.36
N SER A 659 7.76 -36.80 1.73
CA SER A 659 8.54 -35.62 2.14
C SER A 659 7.94 -34.83 3.31
N GLY A 660 6.72 -35.17 3.76
CA GLY A 660 5.99 -34.48 4.83
C GLY A 660 4.62 -33.98 4.41
N VAL A 661 3.96 -33.26 5.31
CA VAL A 661 2.64 -32.68 5.07
C VAL A 661 2.77 -31.42 4.21
N ARG A 662 1.94 -31.33 3.18
CA ARG A 662 1.82 -30.13 2.35
C ARG A 662 0.48 -29.44 2.62
N MET A 663 0.56 -28.22 3.12
CA MET A 663 -0.57 -27.35 3.40
C MET A 663 -0.25 -25.92 2.96
N MET A 664 -1.20 -25.26 2.33
CA MET A 664 -1.13 -23.85 1.91
C MET A 664 -2.24 -23.03 2.60
N LEU A 665 -1.90 -21.86 3.09
CA LEU A 665 -2.83 -20.99 3.82
C LEU A 665 -3.91 -20.39 2.91
N THR A 666 -3.57 -20.08 1.67
CA THR A 666 -4.45 -19.33 0.73
C THR A 666 -5.80 -20.02 0.52
N GLY A 667 -5.80 -21.33 0.29
CA GLY A 667 -7.05 -22.09 0.12
C GLY A 667 -7.93 -22.07 1.35
N GLN A 668 -7.33 -22.13 2.53
CA GLN A 668 -8.05 -22.11 3.78
C GLN A 668 -8.72 -20.73 4.02
N VAL A 669 -7.99 -19.65 3.73
CA VAL A 669 -8.53 -18.29 3.86
C VAL A 669 -9.80 -18.12 3.04
N PHE A 670 -9.77 -18.48 1.77
CA PHE A 670 -10.92 -18.28 0.89
C PHE A 670 -12.03 -19.30 1.13
N ALA A 671 -11.73 -20.51 1.57
CA ALA A 671 -12.76 -21.50 1.97
C ALA A 671 -13.53 -21.02 3.21
N VAL A 672 -12.84 -20.39 4.17
CA VAL A 672 -13.46 -19.82 5.39
C VAL A 672 -14.25 -18.55 5.03
N MET A 673 -13.65 -17.60 4.29
CA MET A 673 -14.25 -16.30 3.95
C MET A 673 -15.51 -16.44 3.09
N SER A 674 -15.49 -17.35 2.12
CA SER A 674 -16.61 -17.58 1.20
C SER A 674 -17.78 -18.36 1.79
N HIS A 675 -17.66 -18.86 3.03
CA HIS A 675 -18.57 -19.85 3.63
C HIS A 675 -18.58 -21.23 2.93
N THR A 676 -17.58 -21.54 2.11
CA THR A 676 -17.41 -22.89 1.56
C THR A 676 -17.14 -23.89 2.70
N ALA A 677 -16.22 -23.57 3.63
CA ALA A 677 -15.99 -24.35 4.83
C ALA A 677 -17.18 -24.28 5.79
N GLN A 678 -17.69 -25.42 6.25
CA GLN A 678 -18.67 -25.52 7.32
C GLN A 678 -18.02 -25.23 8.67
N LYS A 679 -18.81 -24.95 9.72
CA LYS A 679 -18.29 -24.52 11.03
C LYS A 679 -17.27 -25.53 11.60
N GLU A 680 -17.57 -26.82 11.52
CA GLU A 680 -16.71 -27.90 11.98
C GLU A 680 -15.41 -27.98 11.15
N GLN A 681 -15.49 -27.75 9.84
CA GLN A 681 -14.33 -27.67 8.96
C GLN A 681 -13.45 -26.47 9.28
N VAL A 682 -14.03 -25.29 9.61
CA VAL A 682 -13.25 -24.12 10.07
C VAL A 682 -12.46 -24.46 11.33
N ALA A 683 -13.09 -25.14 12.30
CA ALA A 683 -12.40 -25.58 13.52
C ALA A 683 -11.22 -26.53 13.20
N SER A 684 -11.41 -27.46 12.26
CA SER A 684 -10.34 -28.38 11.80
C SER A 684 -9.22 -27.64 11.08
N ILE A 685 -9.56 -26.67 10.24
CA ILE A 685 -8.58 -25.78 9.56
C ILE A 685 -7.75 -25.03 10.60
N CYS A 686 -8.36 -24.47 11.64
CA CYS A 686 -7.62 -23.76 12.69
C CYS A 686 -6.60 -24.68 13.37
N ARG A 687 -7.00 -25.92 13.73
CA ARG A 687 -6.07 -26.92 14.31
C ARG A 687 -4.92 -27.25 13.37
N SER A 688 -5.23 -27.51 12.11
CA SER A 688 -4.21 -27.82 11.10
C SER A 688 -3.26 -26.65 10.84
N ALA A 689 -3.79 -25.42 10.73
CA ALA A 689 -2.97 -24.22 10.56
C ALA A 689 -2.08 -23.96 11.79
N ASP A 690 -2.59 -24.18 12.99
CA ASP A 690 -1.82 -24.07 14.23
C ASP A 690 -0.69 -25.11 14.30
N HIS A 691 -0.91 -26.32 13.80
CA HIS A 691 0.06 -27.38 13.83
C HIS A 691 1.13 -27.24 12.72
N TYR A 692 0.71 -26.96 11.48
CA TYR A 692 1.59 -27.05 10.33
C TYR A 692 2.14 -25.69 9.85
N LEU A 693 1.42 -24.60 10.07
CA LEU A 693 1.79 -23.29 9.51
C LEU A 693 2.20 -22.26 10.56
N TYR A 694 1.78 -22.41 11.82
CA TYR A 694 2.04 -21.38 12.83
C TYR A 694 3.49 -21.42 13.33
N ALA A 695 4.16 -20.28 13.23
CA ALA A 695 5.54 -20.06 13.69
C ALA A 695 5.60 -18.70 14.41
N LYS A 696 5.38 -18.73 15.73
CA LYS A 696 5.28 -17.53 16.57
C LYS A 696 6.51 -16.61 16.42
N GLU A 697 7.69 -17.21 16.37
CA GLU A 697 9.00 -16.54 16.33
C GLU A 697 9.26 -15.74 15.05
N VAL A 698 8.45 -15.95 14.00
CA VAL A 698 8.61 -15.26 12.71
C VAL A 698 7.35 -14.56 12.22
N GLY A 699 6.41 -14.28 13.12
CA GLY A 699 5.22 -13.47 12.81
C GLY A 699 3.89 -14.21 12.72
N GLY A 700 3.84 -15.53 12.87
CA GLY A 700 2.62 -16.31 12.92
C GLY A 700 2.45 -17.32 11.79
N TYR A 701 1.40 -17.19 10.96
CA TYR A 701 1.04 -18.22 9.98
C TYR A 701 1.85 -18.08 8.68
N ARG A 702 2.67 -19.09 8.37
CA ARG A 702 3.39 -19.22 7.10
C ARG A 702 2.42 -19.44 5.94
N LEU A 703 2.81 -18.97 4.76
CA LEU A 703 1.98 -19.12 3.56
C LEU A 703 1.82 -20.58 3.12
N ASN A 704 2.86 -21.38 3.34
CA ASN A 704 2.84 -22.82 3.08
C ASN A 704 3.86 -23.57 3.94
N THR A 705 3.67 -24.89 4.10
CA THR A 705 4.67 -25.80 4.65
C THR A 705 5.85 -25.96 3.68
N ASN A 706 7.01 -26.44 4.17
CA ASN A 706 8.13 -26.77 3.29
C ASN A 706 7.81 -28.03 2.46
N PHE A 707 7.78 -27.91 1.15
CA PHE A 707 7.49 -29.01 0.25
C PHE A 707 8.73 -29.90 -0.03
N HIS A 708 9.91 -29.43 0.36
CA HIS A 708 11.20 -30.10 0.11
C HIS A 708 11.46 -30.45 -1.36
N GLU A 709 10.83 -29.72 -2.28
CA GLU A 709 11.07 -29.85 -3.72
C GLU A 709 10.87 -28.51 -4.45
N GLN A 710 11.51 -28.35 -5.59
CA GLN A 710 11.31 -27.24 -6.51
C GLN A 710 10.13 -27.55 -7.45
N LYS A 711 8.91 -27.28 -7.00
CA LYS A 711 7.68 -27.59 -7.73
C LYS A 711 7.39 -26.56 -8.84
N PHE A 712 8.27 -26.53 -9.87
CA PHE A 712 8.12 -25.60 -11.01
C PHE A 712 6.95 -25.96 -11.95
N ASP A 713 6.31 -27.09 -11.80
CA ASP A 713 5.03 -27.42 -12.44
C ASP A 713 3.82 -26.71 -11.80
N LEU A 714 4.07 -25.90 -10.76
CA LEU A 714 3.08 -25.01 -10.15
C LEU A 714 3.50 -23.55 -10.23
N GLY A 715 4.72 -23.19 -9.80
CA GLY A 715 5.12 -21.78 -9.81
C GLY A 715 6.57 -21.52 -9.42
N ARG A 716 7.07 -20.35 -9.85
CA ARG A 716 8.41 -19.87 -9.51
C ARG A 716 8.63 -19.65 -8.00
N MET A 717 7.58 -19.57 -7.19
CA MET A 717 7.71 -19.43 -5.73
C MET A 717 8.62 -20.53 -5.14
N PHE A 718 8.56 -21.74 -5.66
CA PHE A 718 9.38 -22.86 -5.19
C PHE A 718 10.85 -22.77 -5.60
N GLY A 719 11.24 -21.74 -6.35
CA GLY A 719 12.62 -21.35 -6.59
C GLY A 719 13.20 -20.45 -5.50
N PHE A 720 12.35 -19.80 -4.67
CA PHE A 720 12.81 -19.06 -3.51
C PHE A 720 13.20 -20.00 -2.37
N ALA A 721 14.17 -19.60 -1.55
CA ALA A 721 14.46 -20.33 -0.33
C ALA A 721 13.21 -20.39 0.57
N TYR A 722 13.04 -21.50 1.28
CA TYR A 722 11.90 -21.64 2.19
C TYR A 722 11.97 -20.62 3.34
N GLY A 723 10.89 -19.95 3.59
CA GLY A 723 10.78 -18.82 4.51
C GLY A 723 10.98 -17.45 3.86
N GLU A 724 11.18 -17.40 2.54
CA GLU A 724 11.35 -16.15 1.78
C GLU A 724 10.21 -15.96 0.79
N LYS A 725 9.74 -14.71 0.67
CA LYS A 725 8.68 -14.34 -0.27
C LYS A 725 7.47 -15.28 -0.14
N GLU A 726 6.88 -15.67 -1.27
CA GLU A 726 5.71 -16.54 -1.32
C GLU A 726 5.99 -18.00 -0.90
N ASN A 727 7.27 -18.41 -0.72
CA ASN A 727 7.61 -19.77 -0.31
C ASN A 727 7.81 -19.89 1.20
N GLY A 728 6.74 -19.96 1.95
CA GLY A 728 6.77 -20.24 3.39
C GLY A 728 7.14 -19.07 4.28
N ALA A 729 7.25 -17.83 3.78
CA ALA A 729 7.28 -16.65 4.63
C ALA A 729 5.93 -16.44 5.34
N VAL A 730 5.91 -15.67 6.43
CA VAL A 730 4.67 -15.16 6.99
C VAL A 730 4.27 -13.93 6.17
N PHE A 731 3.40 -14.15 5.20
CA PHE A 731 2.92 -13.11 4.30
C PHE A 731 1.79 -12.34 4.99
N SER A 732 2.06 -11.11 5.42
CA SER A 732 1.16 -10.31 6.28
C SER A 732 -0.24 -10.18 5.69
N HIS A 733 -0.33 -9.94 4.37
CA HIS A 733 -1.61 -9.77 3.68
C HIS A 733 -2.51 -11.00 3.84
N MET A 734 -1.97 -12.20 3.57
CA MET A 734 -2.75 -13.44 3.66
C MET A 734 -3.09 -13.80 5.12
N THR A 735 -2.17 -13.55 6.07
CA THR A 735 -2.42 -13.78 7.49
C THR A 735 -3.52 -12.84 8.03
N VAL A 736 -3.55 -11.57 7.62
CA VAL A 736 -4.62 -10.63 8.00
C VAL A 736 -5.95 -11.02 7.37
N MET A 737 -5.96 -11.47 6.11
CA MET A 737 -7.17 -11.99 5.47
C MET A 737 -7.68 -13.26 6.17
N TYR A 738 -6.78 -14.14 6.65
CA TYR A 738 -7.14 -15.28 7.48
C TYR A 738 -7.84 -14.85 8.77
N ALA A 739 -7.25 -13.90 9.50
CA ALA A 739 -7.86 -13.33 10.69
C ALA A 739 -9.24 -12.72 10.41
N ASN A 740 -9.37 -11.93 9.33
CA ASN A 740 -10.64 -11.34 8.91
C ASN A 740 -11.71 -12.42 8.67
N ALA A 741 -11.35 -13.46 7.92
CA ALA A 741 -12.25 -14.58 7.65
C ALA A 741 -12.68 -15.31 8.93
N LEU A 742 -11.76 -15.53 9.87
CA LEU A 742 -12.05 -16.14 11.17
C LEU A 742 -13.00 -15.28 12.02
N TYR A 743 -12.74 -13.97 12.09
CA TYR A 743 -13.64 -13.04 12.78
C TYR A 743 -15.05 -13.04 12.18
N GLN A 744 -15.17 -13.02 10.85
CA GLN A 744 -16.49 -13.11 10.19
C GLN A 744 -17.25 -14.38 10.57
N ARG A 745 -16.54 -15.49 10.77
CA ARG A 745 -17.11 -16.80 11.12
C ARG A 745 -17.26 -17.05 12.62
N GLY A 746 -16.92 -16.04 13.46
CA GLY A 746 -17.04 -16.13 14.93
C GLY A 746 -15.92 -16.92 15.62
N PHE A 747 -14.83 -17.23 14.91
CA PHE A 747 -13.60 -17.81 15.48
C PHE A 747 -12.68 -16.69 15.96
N VAL A 748 -13.16 -15.94 16.94
CA VAL A 748 -12.57 -14.66 17.34
C VAL A 748 -11.22 -14.84 18.06
N ARG A 749 -11.07 -15.88 18.86
CA ARG A 749 -9.80 -16.16 19.57
C ARG A 749 -8.68 -16.50 18.60
N GLU A 750 -8.97 -17.29 17.58
CA GLU A 750 -8.04 -17.68 16.52
C GLU A 750 -7.68 -16.46 15.64
N GLY A 751 -8.69 -15.64 15.28
CA GLY A 751 -8.47 -14.40 14.56
C GLY A 751 -7.63 -13.38 15.34
N TYR A 752 -7.90 -13.21 16.64
CA TYR A 752 -7.10 -12.38 17.53
C TYR A 752 -5.65 -12.85 17.63
N LYS A 753 -5.44 -14.17 17.80
CA LYS A 753 -4.10 -14.77 17.80
C LYS A 753 -3.31 -14.40 16.52
N ALA A 754 -3.94 -14.49 15.36
CA ALA A 754 -3.28 -14.16 14.08
C ALA A 754 -2.88 -12.68 14.00
N LEU A 755 -3.78 -11.76 14.33
CA LEU A 755 -3.50 -10.31 14.31
C LEU A 755 -2.46 -9.92 15.37
N GLN A 756 -2.59 -10.43 16.59
CA GLN A 756 -1.71 -10.07 17.70
C GLN A 756 -0.29 -10.57 17.46
N THR A 757 -0.11 -11.80 16.93
CA THR A 757 1.23 -12.32 16.63
C THR A 757 1.95 -11.48 15.56
N LEU A 758 1.24 -11.02 14.52
CA LEU A 758 1.80 -10.10 13.54
C LEU A 758 2.23 -8.78 14.19
N ALA A 759 1.37 -8.19 15.02
CA ALA A 759 1.66 -6.93 15.71
C ALA A 759 2.84 -7.04 16.66
N ASP A 760 2.86 -8.09 17.50
CA ASP A 760 3.93 -8.35 18.46
C ASP A 760 5.28 -8.50 17.75
N THR A 761 5.31 -9.21 16.61
CA THR A 761 6.53 -9.38 15.81
C THR A 761 6.95 -8.07 15.14
N ALA A 762 6.01 -7.30 14.60
CA ALA A 762 6.31 -6.00 13.99
C ALA A 762 6.87 -5.00 15.01
N LEU A 763 6.34 -4.99 16.24
CA LEU A 763 6.77 -4.13 17.35
C LEU A 763 8.08 -4.60 17.99
N ASP A 764 8.41 -5.88 17.90
CA ASP A 764 9.72 -6.37 18.37
C ASP A 764 10.82 -6.00 17.35
N PHE A 765 11.42 -4.84 17.56
CA PHE A 765 12.48 -4.34 16.67
C PHE A 765 13.70 -5.27 16.58
N GLU A 766 13.99 -6.06 17.61
CA GLU A 766 15.13 -7.00 17.56
C GLU A 766 14.90 -8.12 16.55
N THR A 767 13.64 -8.48 16.31
CA THR A 767 13.25 -9.48 15.31
C THR A 767 12.93 -8.82 13.95
N SER A 768 12.02 -7.85 13.94
CA SER A 768 11.49 -7.28 12.70
C SER A 768 12.45 -6.36 11.95
N LYS A 769 13.30 -5.59 12.66
CA LYS A 769 14.20 -4.58 12.09
C LYS A 769 13.52 -3.56 11.19
N ILE A 770 12.31 -3.15 11.53
CA ILE A 770 11.53 -2.13 10.81
C ILE A 770 11.06 -1.03 11.77
N TYR A 771 10.75 0.14 11.23
CA TYR A 771 10.01 1.17 11.96
C TYR A 771 8.55 0.72 12.21
N PRO A 772 7.76 1.43 13.07
CA PRO A 772 6.38 1.06 13.35
C PRO A 772 5.54 0.90 12.09
N GLY A 773 4.67 -0.11 12.08
CA GLY A 773 3.80 -0.49 10.98
C GLY A 773 3.94 -1.96 10.61
N ILE A 774 3.26 -2.40 9.56
CA ILE A 774 3.25 -3.79 9.11
C ILE A 774 4.03 -3.92 7.79
N PRO A 775 4.95 -4.92 7.64
CA PRO A 775 5.65 -5.20 6.39
C PRO A 775 4.81 -6.06 5.45
N GLU A 776 5.26 -6.22 4.21
CA GLU A 776 4.65 -7.16 3.25
C GLU A 776 4.74 -8.60 3.77
N TYR A 777 5.92 -9.00 4.25
CA TYR A 777 6.13 -10.30 4.85
C TYR A 777 7.24 -10.29 5.90
N PHE A 778 7.22 -11.29 6.78
CA PHE A 778 8.33 -11.65 7.66
C PHE A 778 9.02 -12.89 7.09
N ASN A 779 10.35 -12.81 6.94
CA ASN A 779 11.13 -13.88 6.38
C ASN A 779 11.42 -15.02 7.39
N ALA A 780 12.29 -15.97 7.00
CA ALA A 780 12.66 -17.13 7.83
C ALA A 780 13.22 -16.77 9.22
N GLN A 781 13.74 -15.55 9.39
CA GLN A 781 14.30 -15.03 10.64
C GLN A 781 13.36 -14.06 11.37
N GLY A 782 12.16 -13.83 10.84
CA GLY A 782 11.20 -12.86 11.38
C GLY A 782 11.49 -11.41 10.99
N ARG A 783 12.50 -11.15 10.11
CA ARG A 783 12.76 -9.80 9.61
C ARG A 783 11.63 -9.35 8.70
N GLY A 784 11.12 -8.13 8.92
CA GLY A 784 10.11 -7.50 8.08
C GLY A 784 10.73 -6.93 6.80
N LEU A 785 10.12 -7.26 5.66
CA LEU A 785 10.60 -6.85 4.34
C LEU A 785 9.50 -6.15 3.54
N TYR A 786 9.90 -5.25 2.65
CA TYR A 786 9.01 -4.37 1.87
C TYR A 786 8.04 -3.60 2.75
N HIS A 787 8.61 -2.86 3.70
CA HIS A 787 7.86 -2.08 4.67
C HIS A 787 7.13 -0.91 4.01
N TYR A 788 6.02 -0.49 4.63
CA TYR A 788 5.05 0.55 4.31
C TYR A 788 4.05 0.23 3.19
N LEU A 789 4.47 -0.12 1.97
CA LEU A 789 3.56 -0.18 0.81
C LEU A 789 2.90 -1.55 0.62
N THR A 790 2.26 -2.07 1.67
CA THR A 790 1.58 -3.38 1.65
C THR A 790 0.06 -3.24 1.72
N GLY A 791 -0.66 -4.09 0.96
CA GLY A 791 -2.11 -4.23 1.07
C GLY A 791 -2.58 -4.82 2.41
N ALA A 792 -1.67 -5.45 3.16
CA ALA A 792 -1.95 -5.97 4.51
C ALA A 792 -2.48 -4.90 5.45
N ALA A 793 -1.97 -3.66 5.34
CA ALA A 793 -2.38 -2.55 6.20
C ALA A 793 -3.86 -2.18 6.00
N SER A 794 -4.33 -2.13 4.74
CA SER A 794 -5.75 -1.87 4.43
C SER A 794 -6.66 -2.96 5.02
N TRP A 795 -6.26 -4.22 4.90
CA TRP A 795 -7.01 -5.34 5.46
C TRP A 795 -6.96 -5.39 6.99
N TYR A 796 -5.81 -5.02 7.59
CA TYR A 796 -5.69 -4.95 9.05
C TYR A 796 -6.64 -3.89 9.62
N MET A 797 -6.62 -2.68 9.06
CA MET A 797 -7.51 -1.60 9.44
C MET A 797 -8.99 -1.98 9.22
N LEU A 798 -9.33 -2.54 8.05
CA LEU A 798 -10.68 -3.05 7.77
C LEU A 798 -11.12 -4.04 8.84
N THR A 799 -10.28 -5.03 9.17
CA THR A 799 -10.59 -6.06 10.17
C THR A 799 -10.80 -5.45 11.55
N MET A 800 -9.94 -4.52 11.97
CA MET A 800 -10.09 -3.84 13.26
C MET A 800 -11.40 -3.07 13.33
N VAL A 801 -11.73 -2.29 12.30
CA VAL A 801 -12.94 -1.46 12.29
C VAL A 801 -14.20 -2.30 12.18
N THR A 802 -14.29 -3.17 11.16
CA THR A 802 -15.56 -3.81 10.80
C THR A 802 -15.83 -5.09 11.58
N GLU A 803 -14.78 -5.76 12.04
CA GLU A 803 -14.91 -7.05 12.72
C GLU A 803 -14.58 -6.96 14.22
N VAL A 804 -13.40 -6.44 14.60
CA VAL A 804 -12.97 -6.40 16.00
C VAL A 804 -13.81 -5.42 16.80
N PHE A 805 -13.81 -4.15 16.41
CA PHE A 805 -14.70 -3.14 17.02
C PHE A 805 -16.14 -3.25 16.49
N GLY A 806 -16.33 -3.91 15.35
CA GLY A 806 -17.64 -4.24 14.80
C GLY A 806 -18.45 -3.02 14.32
N VAL A 807 -17.79 -1.94 13.93
CA VAL A 807 -18.46 -0.73 13.41
C VAL A 807 -18.49 -0.79 11.89
N ARG A 808 -19.64 -1.05 11.31
CA ARG A 808 -19.78 -1.26 9.87
C ARG A 808 -21.11 -0.81 9.32
N GLY A 809 -21.16 -0.57 8.01
CA GLY A 809 -22.39 -0.34 7.28
C GLY A 809 -23.16 -1.64 6.99
N LYS A 810 -24.47 -1.53 6.92
CA LYS A 810 -25.38 -2.55 6.40
C LYS A 810 -26.38 -1.88 5.46
N VAL A 811 -25.97 -1.74 4.19
CA VAL A 811 -26.76 -1.04 3.15
C VAL A 811 -27.17 0.38 3.60
N GLY A 812 -26.20 1.09 4.20
CA GLY A 812 -26.35 2.46 4.70
C GLY A 812 -26.78 2.61 6.15
N ASP A 813 -27.27 1.56 6.80
CA ASP A 813 -27.53 1.55 8.24
C ASP A 813 -26.21 1.33 9.00
N LEU A 814 -26.08 1.90 10.18
CA LEU A 814 -24.93 1.64 11.07
C LEU A 814 -25.19 0.40 11.92
N LEU A 815 -24.33 -0.59 11.79
CA LEU A 815 -24.33 -1.80 12.63
C LEU A 815 -23.13 -1.75 13.60
N ILE A 816 -23.43 -1.97 14.88
CA ILE A 816 -22.44 -2.11 15.97
C ILE A 816 -22.48 -3.56 16.46
N GLN A 817 -21.41 -4.32 16.19
CA GLN A 817 -21.32 -5.74 16.58
C GLN A 817 -19.89 -6.07 17.05
N PRO A 818 -19.51 -5.70 18.28
CA PRO A 818 -18.15 -5.91 18.78
C PRO A 818 -17.81 -7.40 18.92
N LYS A 819 -16.58 -7.73 18.52
CA LYS A 819 -15.96 -9.05 18.72
C LYS A 819 -14.64 -8.89 19.48
N LEU A 820 -14.67 -8.09 20.53
CA LEU A 820 -13.53 -7.79 21.39
C LEU A 820 -13.27 -8.94 22.34
N VAL A 821 -12.00 -9.34 22.47
CA VAL A 821 -11.56 -10.25 23.54
C VAL A 821 -11.22 -9.44 24.78
N LYS A 822 -11.24 -10.07 25.94
CA LYS A 822 -11.02 -9.37 27.24
C LYS A 822 -9.67 -8.63 27.31
N GLU A 823 -8.65 -9.10 26.61
CA GLU A 823 -7.31 -8.49 26.54
C GLU A 823 -7.29 -7.14 25.80
N GLN A 824 -8.34 -6.81 25.08
CA GLN A 824 -8.47 -5.58 24.29
C GLN A 824 -9.18 -4.45 25.06
N PHE A 825 -9.52 -4.68 26.33
CA PHE A 825 -10.05 -3.64 27.22
C PHE A 825 -8.96 -3.14 28.16
N ASP A 826 -9.04 -1.85 28.52
CA ASP A 826 -8.17 -1.26 29.53
C ASP A 826 -8.49 -1.75 30.95
N GLU A 827 -7.73 -1.31 31.94
CA GLU A 827 -7.93 -1.68 33.35
C GLU A 827 -9.30 -1.29 33.91
N LYS A 828 -10.00 -0.36 33.25
CA LYS A 828 -11.36 0.08 33.61
C LYS A 828 -12.44 -0.71 32.86
N GLY A 829 -12.04 -1.66 32.02
CA GLY A 829 -12.95 -2.41 31.16
C GLY A 829 -13.46 -1.59 29.98
N MET A 830 -12.71 -0.60 29.50
CA MET A 830 -13.11 0.28 28.40
C MET A 830 -12.28 -0.03 27.15
N ALA A 831 -12.95 0.05 26.00
CA ALA A 831 -12.31 0.12 24.68
C ALA A 831 -13.08 1.09 23.80
N SER A 832 -12.43 1.79 22.88
CA SER A 832 -13.14 2.69 21.95
C SER A 832 -12.48 2.78 20.60
N ILE A 833 -13.28 3.20 19.62
CA ILE A 833 -12.82 3.55 18.29
C ILE A 833 -13.47 4.85 17.84
N LYS A 834 -12.68 5.74 17.23
CA LYS A 834 -13.16 6.95 16.58
C LYS A 834 -12.92 6.84 15.08
N LEU A 835 -13.94 7.10 14.27
CA LEU A 835 -13.89 6.97 12.81
C LEU A 835 -14.94 7.84 12.12
N LEU A 836 -14.85 7.94 10.80
CA LEU A 836 -15.86 8.58 9.95
C LEU A 836 -16.89 7.55 9.48
N PHE A 837 -18.18 7.86 9.65
CA PHE A 837 -19.28 7.08 9.07
C PHE A 837 -20.41 8.00 8.63
N ALA A 838 -20.88 7.86 7.38
CA ALA A 838 -21.97 8.68 6.79
C ALA A 838 -21.75 10.19 7.03
N ASP A 839 -20.53 10.70 6.77
CA ASP A 839 -20.09 12.09 6.97
C ASP A 839 -20.18 12.58 8.43
N LYS A 840 -20.30 11.65 9.38
CA LYS A 840 -20.27 11.93 10.82
C LYS A 840 -19.01 11.32 11.45
N GLU A 841 -18.40 12.06 12.34
CA GLU A 841 -17.33 11.58 13.19
C GLU A 841 -17.94 10.86 14.39
N LEU A 842 -17.78 9.53 14.45
CA LEU A 842 -18.34 8.70 15.51
C LEU A 842 -17.24 8.26 16.48
N GLU A 843 -17.48 8.43 17.77
CA GLU A 843 -16.74 7.77 18.84
C GLU A 843 -17.61 6.64 19.40
N VAL A 844 -17.23 5.39 19.17
CA VAL A 844 -17.94 4.23 19.73
C VAL A 844 -17.16 3.70 20.93
N VAL A 845 -17.79 3.75 22.10
CA VAL A 845 -17.18 3.39 23.39
C VAL A 845 -17.85 2.14 23.93
N TYR A 846 -17.06 1.10 24.17
CA TYR A 846 -17.50 -0.16 24.76
C TYR A 846 -17.11 -0.22 26.23
N ALA A 847 -18.08 -0.50 27.10
CA ALA A 847 -17.88 -0.73 28.52
C ALA A 847 -18.14 -2.20 28.85
N ASN A 848 -17.12 -2.88 29.34
CA ASN A 848 -17.12 -4.28 29.77
C ASN A 848 -16.78 -4.40 31.28
N PRO A 849 -17.65 -3.93 32.17
CA PRO A 849 -17.33 -3.81 33.59
C PRO A 849 -17.10 -5.16 34.29
N LYS A 850 -17.51 -6.26 33.66
CA LYS A 850 -17.35 -7.62 34.21
C LYS A 850 -16.13 -8.35 33.63
N ASN A 851 -15.37 -7.70 32.80
CA ASN A 851 -14.20 -8.27 32.07
C ASN A 851 -14.53 -9.62 31.39
N LEU A 852 -15.67 -9.66 30.71
CA LEU A 852 -16.14 -10.83 29.96
C LEU A 852 -15.37 -10.98 28.65
N ASP A 853 -15.20 -12.23 28.22
CA ASP A 853 -14.61 -12.53 26.92
C ASP A 853 -15.68 -12.59 25.83
N TYR A 854 -15.25 -12.53 24.54
CA TYR A 854 -16.16 -12.77 23.42
C TYR A 854 -16.93 -14.08 23.60
N GLY A 855 -18.23 -14.00 23.32
CA GLY A 855 -19.16 -15.12 23.52
C GLY A 855 -19.72 -15.25 24.96
N GLN A 856 -19.19 -14.46 25.92
CA GLN A 856 -19.69 -14.39 27.29
C GLN A 856 -20.50 -13.13 27.55
N TYR A 857 -20.40 -12.12 26.67
CA TYR A 857 -21.17 -10.87 26.78
C TYR A 857 -22.15 -10.73 25.61
N HIS A 858 -23.17 -9.88 25.84
CA HIS A 858 -24.12 -9.37 24.85
C HIS A 858 -24.22 -7.85 25.00
N ILE A 859 -24.75 -7.18 23.99
CA ILE A 859 -25.05 -5.75 24.09
C ILE A 859 -26.28 -5.57 24.97
N LYS A 860 -26.11 -5.02 26.17
CA LYS A 860 -27.22 -4.69 27.08
C LYS A 860 -27.88 -3.38 26.69
N LYS A 861 -27.09 -2.41 26.29
CA LYS A 861 -27.56 -1.08 25.94
C LYS A 861 -26.60 -0.45 24.93
N ALA A 862 -27.13 0.26 23.94
CA ALA A 862 -26.36 1.10 23.03
C ALA A 862 -27.12 2.41 22.83
N VAL A 863 -26.47 3.55 23.11
CA VAL A 863 -27.09 4.89 23.08
C VAL A 863 -26.14 5.87 22.40
N CYS A 864 -26.69 6.64 21.45
CA CYS A 864 -26.00 7.75 20.81
C CYS A 864 -26.39 9.07 21.51
N ASP A 865 -25.37 9.88 21.88
CA ASP A 865 -25.49 11.20 22.52
C ASP A 865 -26.43 11.19 23.74
N ASP A 866 -26.36 10.13 24.53
CA ASP A 866 -27.16 9.88 25.74
C ASP A 866 -28.69 9.87 25.52
N THR A 867 -29.17 10.06 24.30
CA THR A 867 -30.60 10.28 24.03
C THR A 867 -31.21 9.34 22.99
N ILE A 868 -30.46 8.88 22.01
CA ILE A 868 -30.96 8.06 20.91
C ILE A 868 -30.57 6.59 21.15
N GLU A 869 -31.53 5.76 21.51
CA GLU A 869 -31.28 4.32 21.68
C GLU A 869 -31.17 3.61 20.34
N LEU A 870 -30.12 2.81 20.16
CA LEU A 870 -29.98 1.90 19.03
C LEU A 870 -30.91 0.69 19.24
N LYS A 871 -31.44 0.17 18.14
CA LYS A 871 -32.20 -1.09 18.19
C LYS A 871 -31.27 -2.24 18.49
N CYS A 872 -31.21 -2.67 19.76
CA CYS A 872 -30.38 -3.78 20.18
C CYS A 872 -31.03 -5.12 19.86
N MET A 873 -30.29 -5.98 19.23
CA MET A 873 -30.49 -7.43 19.16
C MET A 873 -29.36 -8.09 19.93
N GLN A 874 -29.48 -9.36 20.25
CA GLN A 874 -28.63 -10.08 21.24
C GLN A 874 -27.12 -9.71 21.15
N ASP A 875 -26.56 -9.65 19.94
CA ASP A 875 -25.13 -9.44 19.69
C ASP A 875 -24.83 -8.18 18.86
N CYS A 876 -25.83 -7.37 18.54
CA CYS A 876 -25.64 -6.15 17.76
C CYS A 876 -26.61 -5.03 18.09
N GLY A 877 -26.16 -3.78 17.89
CA GLY A 877 -26.96 -2.56 17.87
C GLY A 877 -27.11 -2.02 16.46
N LEU A 878 -28.29 -1.60 16.07
CA LEU A 878 -28.59 -1.03 14.76
C LEU A 878 -29.14 0.39 14.90
N MET A 879 -28.56 1.32 14.11
CA MET A 879 -29.12 2.64 13.86
C MET A 879 -29.41 2.77 12.37
N ASP A 880 -30.65 3.00 12.01
CA ASP A 880 -31.01 3.10 10.59
C ASP A 880 -30.49 4.39 9.93
N LYS A 881 -30.39 4.37 8.59
CA LYS A 881 -29.85 5.49 7.79
C LYS A 881 -30.63 6.79 8.04
N LYS A 882 -31.92 6.73 8.32
CA LYS A 882 -32.73 7.91 8.58
C LYS A 882 -32.36 8.54 9.93
N GLN A 883 -32.24 7.75 10.98
CA GLN A 883 -31.79 8.22 12.30
C GLN A 883 -30.38 8.85 12.19
N LEU A 884 -29.46 8.21 11.44
CA LEU A 884 -28.13 8.78 11.17
C LEU A 884 -28.20 10.14 10.49
N SER A 885 -29.07 10.30 9.49
CA SER A 885 -29.23 11.58 8.76
C SER A 885 -29.85 12.69 9.60
N GLU A 886 -30.62 12.34 10.64
CA GLU A 886 -31.27 13.28 11.56
C GLU A 886 -30.34 13.76 12.68
N LEU A 887 -29.16 13.13 12.84
CA LEU A 887 -28.14 13.58 13.81
C LEU A 887 -27.66 14.99 13.47
N THR A 888 -27.76 15.90 14.42
CA THR A 888 -27.32 17.30 14.27
C THR A 888 -25.90 17.49 14.78
N GLY A 889 -25.01 18.06 13.97
CA GLY A 889 -23.60 18.20 14.30
C GLY A 889 -22.70 17.27 13.49
N LEU A 890 -21.40 17.36 13.72
CA LEU A 890 -20.40 16.54 13.01
C LEU A 890 -19.90 15.39 13.86
N THR A 891 -19.84 15.56 15.19
CA THR A 891 -19.24 14.58 16.12
C THR A 891 -20.32 14.00 17.03
N HIS A 892 -20.37 12.68 17.14
CA HIS A 892 -21.35 11.94 17.93
C HIS A 892 -20.66 10.82 18.73
N ARG A 893 -21.21 10.52 19.89
CA ARG A 893 -20.70 9.46 20.76
C ARG A 893 -21.74 8.36 20.97
N ILE A 894 -21.35 7.12 20.68
CA ILE A 894 -22.16 5.93 20.92
C ILE A 894 -21.57 5.16 22.10
N TYR A 895 -22.32 5.05 23.17
CA TYR A 895 -21.95 4.26 24.34
C TYR A 895 -22.62 2.90 24.28
N VAL A 896 -21.82 1.83 24.41
CA VAL A 896 -22.24 0.44 24.33
C VAL A 896 -21.86 -0.28 25.62
N GLU A 897 -22.87 -0.71 26.38
CA GLU A 897 -22.70 -1.52 27.59
C GLU A 897 -22.75 -3.01 27.26
N LEU A 898 -21.68 -3.73 27.60
CA LEU A 898 -21.55 -5.18 27.47
C LEU A 898 -21.78 -5.88 28.79
N GLY A 899 -22.48 -7.05 28.76
CA GLY A 899 -22.66 -7.80 29.98
C GLY A 899 -23.55 -9.02 29.90
#